data_99a929510f09021fee1e34cbc8a6833e
#
_entry.id   99a929510f09021fee1e34cbc8a6833e
#
_cell.length_a   1.000
_cell.length_b   1.000
_cell.length_c   1.000
_cell.angle_alpha   90.00
_cell.angle_beta   90.00
_cell.angle_gamma   90.00
#
_symmetry.space_group_name_H-M   'P 1'
#
loop_
_entity.id
_entity.type
_entity.pdbx_description
1 polymer ?
#
loop_
_entity_poly.entity_id
_entity_poly.type
_entity_poly.pdbx_seq_one_letter_code
_entity_poly.pdbx_strand_id
1 'polypeptide(L)'
;METGLSRHKNSINVALKNAADFGLSVVVFWIFGFGLMFGTSYNGFFGTDLFFFKTEKADYMTYFVFQAMFVATAATIVSGAVAERMKFNGYLIITIIATGIIYPIVGHWAWSSSYLNNMNDTTQLLAVTGEIKNTGWLTKLGFVDFAGSTIVHSVGGWIALAAVLILGPRIGKYSESNKGKFTGSSFPLAVLGTLILWFGWFGFNGGSNGAMDETVPLILINTFLSAAFGLLTGLGISFLLFKKPDPFYVILGPLAGLVAITAGCNSMTSVTAIFVGIIGAIVAIFINELLNKYEIDDVVGAVPVHLGAGVWGTISVGLFSDLEKLGTGLTRLEQIEVQVIGILAIGAFAFFGSYIILKILNYFYPLRVTPLQEELGLNIAEHNAVSVEHDLISILEKQSESGDLSVRGPQDPFTAGGVIGLYYNKLMNKLEVSENEKEKWRSRISKEINLAVKVQENFLPKRDLQNYPVQGINIASREVSGDFFSFYPHNDSINFIIADVAGKGVHAGMVMAKASTLFEVMSRDQVDPDEMMLHMNNDLFLTKTSGMFVTCVLGKYDLITKEVSWVNAGHQPAIIRDKNGKYQNFDSEAPPMGVIHQKNKSIYKINKQVLNGNKFYVFTDGLSESLNAEGQEIGIEGSI
;
A
#
# COMPACT_ATOMS: atom_id res chain seq x y z
N MET A 1 2.54 11.61 -21.19
CA MET A 1 1.86 10.31 -21.26
C MET A 1 2.50 9.28 -20.33
N GLU A 2 3.76 8.93 -20.46
CA GLU A 2 4.47 7.91 -19.67
C GLU A 2 4.36 8.13 -18.16
N THR A 3 4.53 9.37 -17.68
CA THR A 3 4.38 9.76 -16.27
C THR A 3 3.01 9.38 -15.72
N GLY A 4 1.94 9.51 -16.51
CA GLY A 4 0.59 9.13 -16.11
C GLY A 4 0.32 7.63 -16.13
N LEU A 5 1.00 6.88 -16.98
CA LEU A 5 0.88 5.41 -17.08
C LEU A 5 1.78 4.66 -16.09
N SER A 6 2.87 5.28 -15.61
CA SER A 6 3.71 4.71 -14.56
C SER A 6 3.11 4.90 -13.17
N ARG A 7 3.49 4.02 -12.21
CA ARG A 7 3.06 4.16 -10.81
C ARG A 7 3.59 5.44 -10.18
N HIS A 8 2.81 6.04 -9.28
CA HIS A 8 3.10 7.33 -8.65
C HIS A 8 4.53 7.42 -8.08
N LYS A 9 5.01 6.37 -7.42
CA LYS A 9 6.36 6.30 -6.84
C LYS A 9 7.51 6.39 -7.85
N ASN A 10 7.21 6.40 -9.16
CA ASN A 10 8.18 6.47 -10.27
C ASN A 10 7.93 7.65 -11.23
N SER A 11 6.86 8.42 -11.03
CA SER A 11 6.39 9.45 -11.95
C SER A 11 7.41 10.57 -12.18
N ILE A 12 8.11 11.00 -11.13
CA ILE A 12 9.16 12.03 -11.21
C ILE A 12 10.37 11.49 -11.96
N ASN A 13 10.79 10.26 -11.66
CA ASN A 13 11.90 9.61 -12.38
C ASN A 13 11.63 9.53 -13.88
N VAL A 14 10.41 9.14 -14.27
CA VAL A 14 10.01 9.06 -15.68
C VAL A 14 10.04 10.44 -16.33
N ALA A 15 9.51 11.47 -15.67
CA ALA A 15 9.54 12.85 -16.19
C ALA A 15 10.99 13.35 -16.39
N LEU A 16 11.87 13.12 -15.43
CA LEU A 16 13.29 13.49 -15.51
C LEU A 16 14.04 12.71 -16.58
N LYS A 17 13.74 11.41 -16.75
CA LYS A 17 14.30 10.60 -17.85
C LYS A 17 13.96 11.20 -19.21
N ASN A 18 12.70 11.55 -19.45
CA ASN A 18 12.27 12.14 -20.72
C ASN A 18 12.93 13.52 -20.97
N ALA A 19 13.08 14.35 -19.94
CA ALA A 19 13.74 15.64 -20.08
C ALA A 19 15.25 15.49 -20.38
N ALA A 20 15.93 14.59 -19.67
CA ALA A 20 17.34 14.32 -19.87
C ALA A 20 17.62 13.65 -21.22
N ASP A 21 16.76 12.70 -21.61
CA ASP A 21 16.80 12.02 -22.91
C ASP A 21 16.70 13.00 -24.07
N PHE A 22 15.72 13.89 -24.04
CA PHE A 22 15.56 14.90 -25.08
C PHE A 22 16.82 15.76 -25.25
N GLY A 23 17.37 16.29 -24.13
CA GLY A 23 18.58 17.10 -24.19
C GLY A 23 19.80 16.32 -24.69
N LEU A 24 19.97 15.09 -24.17
CA LEU A 24 21.11 14.24 -24.54
C LEU A 24 21.04 13.76 -25.99
N SER A 25 19.84 13.41 -26.47
CA SER A 25 19.60 13.01 -27.86
C SER A 25 20.02 14.08 -28.85
N VAL A 26 19.62 15.34 -28.60
CA VAL A 26 20.00 16.47 -29.45
C VAL A 26 21.53 16.67 -29.47
N VAL A 27 22.19 16.60 -28.33
CA VAL A 27 23.64 16.78 -28.22
C VAL A 27 24.39 15.67 -28.94
N VAL A 28 24.03 14.41 -28.70
CA VAL A 28 24.70 13.24 -29.32
C VAL A 28 24.46 13.23 -30.83
N PHE A 29 23.25 13.57 -31.26
CA PHE A 29 22.92 13.68 -32.67
C PHE A 29 23.70 14.81 -33.37
N TRP A 30 23.91 15.94 -32.68
CA TRP A 30 24.73 17.05 -33.18
C TRP A 30 26.22 16.65 -33.33
N ILE A 31 26.74 15.90 -32.35
CA ILE A 31 28.16 15.51 -32.37
C ILE A 31 28.42 14.43 -33.43
N PHE A 32 27.64 13.34 -33.41
CA PHE A 32 27.91 12.15 -34.21
C PHE A 32 26.76 11.75 -35.12
N GLY A 33 25.54 11.74 -34.62
CA GLY A 33 24.40 11.09 -35.24
C GLY A 33 24.07 11.71 -36.62
N PHE A 34 24.07 13.04 -36.73
CA PHE A 34 23.77 13.71 -37.98
C PHE A 34 24.80 13.35 -39.08
N GLY A 35 26.09 13.32 -38.75
CA GLY A 35 27.14 12.92 -39.65
C GLY A 35 27.01 11.47 -40.12
N LEU A 36 26.75 10.53 -39.19
CA LEU A 36 26.51 9.13 -39.53
C LEU A 36 25.27 8.93 -40.42
N MET A 37 24.24 9.76 -40.25
CA MET A 37 22.98 9.61 -40.97
C MET A 37 23.00 10.29 -42.32
N PHE A 38 23.52 11.50 -42.42
CA PHE A 38 23.41 12.37 -43.62
C PHE A 38 24.75 12.73 -44.25
N GLY A 39 25.86 12.29 -43.68
CA GLY A 39 27.18 12.48 -44.24
C GLY A 39 27.41 11.69 -45.53
N THR A 40 28.54 11.93 -46.19
CA THR A 40 28.95 11.22 -47.41
C THR A 40 28.94 9.73 -47.19
N SER A 41 28.18 9.02 -48.03
CA SER A 41 27.87 7.60 -47.82
C SER A 41 29.08 6.68 -48.03
N TYR A 42 29.36 5.84 -47.06
CA TYR A 42 30.26 4.70 -47.25
C TYR A 42 29.44 3.50 -47.74
N ASN A 43 29.45 3.24 -49.02
CA ASN A 43 28.78 2.12 -49.70
C ASN A 43 27.27 1.96 -49.35
N GLY A 44 26.58 3.03 -48.96
CA GLY A 44 25.17 2.98 -48.57
C GLY A 44 24.88 2.59 -47.13
N PHE A 45 25.92 2.41 -46.32
CA PHE A 45 25.73 1.88 -44.95
C PHE A 45 25.79 2.95 -43.87
N PHE A 46 26.66 3.93 -43.94
CA PHE A 46 26.77 5.04 -42.98
C PHE A 46 27.48 6.25 -43.59
N GLY A 47 27.27 7.41 -42.99
CA GLY A 47 27.95 8.66 -43.36
C GLY A 47 29.32 8.80 -42.69
N THR A 48 30.24 9.50 -43.36
CA THR A 48 31.66 9.62 -42.95
C THR A 48 32.11 11.05 -42.65
N ASP A 49 31.24 12.03 -42.82
CA ASP A 49 31.52 13.45 -42.57
C ASP A 49 30.33 14.15 -41.90
N LEU A 50 30.27 15.49 -41.89
CA LEU A 50 29.25 16.30 -41.20
C LEU A 50 29.18 16.11 -39.69
N PHE A 51 30.20 15.56 -39.07
CA PHE A 51 30.29 15.49 -37.62
C PHE A 51 30.41 16.90 -37.02
N PHE A 52 29.88 17.07 -35.78
CA PHE A 52 29.80 18.39 -35.15
C PHE A 52 29.09 19.37 -36.04
N PHE A 53 27.90 19.03 -36.51
CA PHE A 53 27.13 19.76 -37.51
C PHE A 53 27.37 21.28 -37.47
N LYS A 54 27.92 21.81 -38.54
CA LYS A 54 28.26 23.23 -38.71
C LYS A 54 27.78 23.70 -40.08
N THR A 55 26.98 24.74 -40.09
CA THR A 55 26.50 25.38 -41.32
C THR A 55 26.04 26.81 -41.02
N GLU A 56 26.08 27.68 -42.01
CA GLU A 56 25.50 29.01 -41.96
C GLU A 56 24.20 29.11 -42.78
N LYS A 57 23.82 28.04 -43.51
CA LYS A 57 22.63 28.00 -44.35
C LYS A 57 21.38 27.68 -43.49
N ALA A 58 20.37 28.54 -43.51
CA ALA A 58 19.15 28.43 -42.70
C ALA A 58 18.39 27.11 -42.95
N ASP A 59 18.30 26.66 -44.20
CA ASP A 59 17.59 25.43 -44.57
C ASP A 59 18.21 24.20 -43.91
N TYR A 60 19.54 24.14 -43.85
CA TYR A 60 20.28 23.05 -43.20
C TYR A 60 20.07 23.07 -41.70
N MET A 61 20.03 24.26 -41.08
CA MET A 61 19.73 24.38 -39.66
C MET A 61 18.31 23.89 -39.34
N THR A 62 17.34 24.29 -40.17
CA THR A 62 15.93 23.84 -40.03
C THR A 62 15.82 22.33 -40.19
N TYR A 63 16.50 21.75 -41.19
CA TYR A 63 16.50 20.31 -41.38
C TYR A 63 17.14 19.54 -40.20
N PHE A 64 18.25 20.05 -39.66
CA PHE A 64 18.87 19.49 -38.45
C PHE A 64 17.90 19.48 -37.29
N VAL A 65 17.23 20.59 -36.98
CA VAL A 65 16.25 20.70 -35.90
C VAL A 65 15.11 19.70 -36.12
N PHE A 66 14.59 19.59 -37.32
CA PHE A 66 13.55 18.65 -37.67
C PHE A 66 13.98 17.21 -37.43
N GLN A 67 15.14 16.79 -37.92
CA GLN A 67 15.66 15.43 -37.72
C GLN A 67 16.06 15.14 -36.27
N ALA A 68 16.47 16.14 -35.50
CA ALA A 68 16.74 16.01 -34.08
C ALA A 68 15.48 15.61 -33.27
N MET A 69 14.29 16.07 -33.70
CA MET A 69 13.02 15.65 -33.05
C MET A 69 12.73 14.16 -33.30
N PHE A 70 13.08 13.63 -34.45
CA PHE A 70 12.87 12.23 -34.83
C PHE A 70 13.79 11.29 -34.02
N VAL A 71 15.07 11.64 -33.92
CA VAL A 71 16.03 10.84 -33.15
C VAL A 71 15.68 10.85 -31.67
N ALA A 72 15.26 11.98 -31.10
CA ALA A 72 14.78 12.07 -29.73
C ALA A 72 13.52 11.23 -29.51
N THR A 73 12.61 11.20 -30.50
CA THR A 73 11.42 10.35 -30.47
C THR A 73 11.79 8.87 -30.44
N ALA A 74 12.73 8.42 -31.26
CA ALA A 74 13.18 7.02 -31.27
C ALA A 74 13.79 6.59 -29.92
N ALA A 75 14.54 7.48 -29.27
CA ALA A 75 15.14 7.21 -27.97
C ALA A 75 14.10 7.18 -26.83
N THR A 76 13.17 8.14 -26.81
CA THR A 76 12.16 8.24 -25.74
C THR A 76 11.18 7.06 -25.72
N ILE A 77 10.95 6.36 -26.85
CA ILE A 77 10.15 5.13 -26.92
C ILE A 77 10.67 4.08 -25.93
N VAL A 78 11.99 3.99 -25.75
CA VAL A 78 12.61 3.05 -24.83
C VAL A 78 12.31 3.41 -23.38
N SER A 79 12.24 4.71 -23.03
CA SER A 79 11.96 5.19 -21.68
C SER A 79 10.71 4.56 -21.09
N GLY A 80 9.63 4.58 -21.86
CA GLY A 80 8.33 4.07 -21.44
C GLY A 80 8.35 2.58 -21.14
N ALA A 81 8.96 1.78 -22.01
CA ALA A 81 9.00 0.32 -21.86
C ALA A 81 9.78 -0.13 -20.63
N VAL A 82 10.91 0.55 -20.30
CA VAL A 82 11.81 0.18 -19.20
C VAL A 82 11.52 0.94 -17.90
N ALA A 83 10.46 1.73 -17.87
CA ALA A 83 10.09 2.51 -16.71
C ALA A 83 9.99 1.66 -15.42
N GLU A 84 10.11 2.32 -14.27
CA GLU A 84 9.95 1.76 -12.92
C GLU A 84 11.05 0.80 -12.42
N ARG A 85 11.96 0.31 -13.27
CA ARG A 85 12.99 -0.68 -12.86
C ARG A 85 14.38 -0.43 -13.42
N MET A 86 14.53 0.44 -14.42
CA MET A 86 15.81 0.76 -15.02
C MET A 86 16.49 1.92 -14.28
N LYS A 87 17.78 1.80 -13.98
CA LYS A 87 18.60 2.89 -13.44
C LYS A 87 18.59 4.10 -14.36
N PHE A 88 18.57 5.30 -13.79
CA PHE A 88 18.61 6.56 -14.54
C PHE A 88 19.82 6.65 -15.46
N ASN A 89 21.03 6.45 -14.92
CA ASN A 89 22.26 6.49 -15.72
C ASN A 89 22.32 5.38 -16.76
N GLY A 90 21.76 4.20 -16.48
CA GLY A 90 21.66 3.10 -17.45
C GLY A 90 20.83 3.49 -18.66
N TYR A 91 19.73 4.21 -18.44
CA TYR A 91 18.90 4.72 -19.51
C TYR A 91 19.63 5.80 -20.34
N LEU A 92 20.37 6.73 -19.71
CA LEU A 92 21.14 7.73 -20.46
C LEU A 92 22.19 7.09 -21.38
N ILE A 93 22.82 5.98 -20.96
CA ILE A 93 23.74 5.23 -21.81
C ILE A 93 23.01 4.62 -23.02
N ILE A 94 21.80 4.08 -22.81
CA ILE A 94 20.98 3.59 -23.93
C ILE A 94 20.63 4.73 -24.89
N THR A 95 20.27 5.89 -24.40
CA THR A 95 20.01 7.08 -25.23
C THR A 95 21.22 7.41 -26.09
N ILE A 96 22.44 7.42 -25.55
CA ILE A 96 23.66 7.68 -26.34
C ILE A 96 23.84 6.63 -27.44
N ILE A 97 23.65 5.35 -27.14
CA ILE A 97 23.81 4.25 -28.11
C ILE A 97 22.73 4.35 -29.20
N ALA A 98 21.48 4.58 -28.80
CA ALA A 98 20.36 4.70 -29.72
C ALA A 98 20.53 5.87 -30.69
N THR A 99 20.86 7.06 -30.15
CA THR A 99 20.90 8.33 -30.94
C THR A 99 22.24 8.56 -31.63
N GLY A 100 23.32 8.00 -31.11
CA GLY A 100 24.65 8.14 -31.69
C GLY A 100 25.02 7.05 -32.68
N ILE A 101 24.42 5.86 -32.61
CA ILE A 101 24.84 4.71 -33.41
C ILE A 101 23.68 4.03 -34.13
N ILE A 102 22.72 3.45 -33.35
CA ILE A 102 21.70 2.56 -33.94
C ILE A 102 20.80 3.29 -34.90
N TYR A 103 20.14 4.36 -34.44
CA TYR A 103 19.22 5.14 -35.23
C TYR A 103 19.89 5.82 -36.46
N PRO A 104 21.06 6.48 -36.31
CA PRO A 104 21.70 7.13 -37.45
C PRO A 104 22.10 6.18 -38.57
N ILE A 105 22.60 4.99 -38.23
CA ILE A 105 23.01 4.00 -39.23
C ILE A 105 21.81 3.50 -40.02
N VAL A 106 20.71 3.11 -39.38
CA VAL A 106 19.51 2.67 -40.10
C VAL A 106 18.83 3.80 -40.83
N GLY A 107 18.88 5.02 -40.28
CA GLY A 107 18.41 6.22 -40.95
C GLY A 107 19.19 6.53 -42.22
N HIS A 108 20.51 6.27 -42.22
CA HIS A 108 21.33 6.40 -43.43
C HIS A 108 20.88 5.44 -44.54
N TRP A 109 20.49 4.20 -44.18
CA TRP A 109 20.06 3.21 -45.17
C TRP A 109 18.86 3.64 -46.00
N ALA A 110 17.92 4.40 -45.41
CA ALA A 110 16.65 4.77 -46.01
C ALA A 110 16.49 6.27 -46.31
N TRP A 111 17.18 7.15 -45.56
CA TRP A 111 16.94 8.60 -45.61
C TRP A 111 18.17 9.45 -45.96
N SER A 112 19.34 8.87 -46.18
CA SER A 112 20.57 9.65 -46.45
C SER A 112 20.46 10.61 -47.62
N SER A 113 19.68 10.28 -48.67
CA SER A 113 19.44 11.14 -49.82
C SER A 113 18.46 12.27 -49.56
N SER A 114 17.61 12.18 -48.53
CA SER A 114 16.57 13.21 -48.26
C SER A 114 17.17 14.55 -47.85
N TYR A 115 18.32 14.55 -47.21
CA TYR A 115 19.06 15.78 -46.87
C TYR A 115 19.41 16.61 -48.10
N LEU A 116 19.84 15.95 -49.17
CA LEU A 116 20.24 16.63 -50.42
C LEU A 116 19.05 17.01 -51.31
N ASN A 117 18.03 16.15 -51.35
CA ASN A 117 16.82 16.42 -52.17
C ASN A 117 16.00 17.60 -51.63
N ASN A 118 15.96 17.80 -50.30
CA ASN A 118 15.28 18.97 -49.71
C ASN A 118 16.04 20.29 -49.86
N MET A 119 17.29 20.26 -50.35
CA MET A 119 18.16 21.43 -50.34
C MET A 119 18.27 22.13 -51.71
N ASN A 120 17.49 21.76 -52.72
CA ASN A 120 17.58 22.30 -54.08
C ASN A 120 19.01 22.36 -54.69
N ASP A 121 19.95 21.62 -54.14
CA ASP A 121 21.37 21.61 -54.52
C ASP A 121 21.71 20.35 -55.32
N THR A 122 20.71 19.82 -56.05
CA THR A 122 20.87 18.69 -56.97
C THR A 122 21.86 19.01 -58.11
N THR A 123 22.13 20.27 -58.34
CA THR A 123 23.08 20.70 -59.38
C THR A 123 24.54 20.30 -59.08
N GLN A 124 24.96 20.26 -57.84
CA GLN A 124 26.34 19.83 -57.49
C GLN A 124 26.54 18.32 -57.53
N LEU A 125 25.50 17.53 -57.23
CA LEU A 125 25.59 16.06 -57.25
C LEU A 125 25.46 15.47 -58.66
N LEU A 126 24.62 16.04 -59.51
CA LEU A 126 24.44 15.63 -60.92
C LEU A 126 25.60 16.06 -61.82
N ALA A 127 26.35 17.12 -61.46
CA ALA A 127 27.38 17.68 -62.28
C ALA A 127 28.69 16.87 -62.38
N VAL A 128 28.95 15.91 -61.46
CA VAL A 128 30.24 15.24 -61.39
C VAL A 128 30.21 13.76 -61.83
N THR A 129 29.11 13.02 -61.69
CA THR A 129 29.11 11.56 -61.98
C THR A 129 27.85 10.94 -62.55
N GLY A 130 26.76 11.67 -62.75
CA GLY A 130 25.48 11.07 -63.21
C GLY A 130 24.81 10.09 -62.21
N GLU A 131 25.43 9.81 -61.08
CA GLU A 131 24.87 8.98 -60.02
C GLU A 131 24.74 9.78 -58.72
N ILE A 132 23.63 9.62 -58.00
CA ILE A 132 23.46 10.17 -56.65
C ILE A 132 24.37 9.39 -55.70
N LYS A 133 25.59 9.89 -55.48
CA LYS A 133 26.61 9.21 -54.64
C LYS A 133 26.23 8.97 -53.18
N ASN A 134 25.17 9.62 -52.68
CA ASN A 134 24.85 9.67 -51.25
C ASN A 134 23.56 8.92 -50.90
N THR A 135 23.26 7.84 -51.60
CA THR A 135 22.01 7.10 -51.39
C THR A 135 22.25 5.86 -50.54
N GLY A 136 21.49 5.71 -49.50
CA GLY A 136 21.47 4.49 -48.68
C GLY A 136 21.08 3.25 -49.49
N TRP A 137 21.53 2.08 -49.10
CA TRP A 137 21.31 0.87 -49.88
C TRP A 137 19.83 0.45 -49.96
N LEU A 138 19.03 0.70 -48.88
CA LEU A 138 17.57 0.45 -48.89
C LEU A 138 16.84 1.42 -49.84
N THR A 139 17.24 2.71 -49.87
CA THR A 139 16.66 3.68 -50.81
C THR A 139 16.92 3.24 -52.24
N LYS A 140 18.13 2.72 -52.57
CA LYS A 140 18.45 2.17 -53.89
C LYS A 140 17.58 1.00 -54.30
N LEU A 141 17.08 0.19 -53.33
CA LEU A 141 16.13 -0.89 -53.59
C LEU A 141 14.68 -0.41 -53.76
N GLY A 142 14.39 0.87 -53.46
CA GLY A 142 13.02 1.41 -53.50
C GLY A 142 12.26 1.29 -52.18
N PHE A 143 12.94 1.11 -51.04
CA PHE A 143 12.31 1.14 -49.73
C PHE A 143 11.78 2.53 -49.42
N VAL A 144 10.53 2.61 -48.97
CA VAL A 144 9.85 3.87 -48.64
C VAL A 144 9.34 3.84 -47.20
N ASP A 145 9.73 4.80 -46.42
CA ASP A 145 9.18 5.11 -45.10
C ASP A 145 9.10 6.63 -44.97
N PHE A 146 7.94 7.22 -45.31
CA PHE A 146 7.78 8.64 -45.50
C PHE A 146 8.17 9.47 -44.26
N ALA A 147 7.60 9.13 -43.10
CA ALA A 147 7.86 9.87 -41.88
C ALA A 147 8.35 8.98 -40.71
N GLY A 148 8.57 7.65 -40.89
CA GLY A 148 9.32 6.86 -39.93
C GLY A 148 8.53 5.81 -39.14
N SER A 149 7.53 5.13 -39.74
CA SER A 149 6.93 3.96 -39.09
C SER A 149 7.98 2.92 -38.72
N THR A 150 8.97 2.68 -39.60
CA THR A 150 10.11 1.78 -39.28
C THR A 150 11.28 2.56 -38.72
N ILE A 151 11.77 3.58 -39.40
CA ILE A 151 13.03 4.28 -39.07
C ILE A 151 12.97 4.91 -37.68
N VAL A 152 11.83 5.46 -37.25
CA VAL A 152 11.67 6.07 -35.93
C VAL A 152 11.03 5.07 -34.95
N HIS A 153 9.81 4.65 -35.28
CA HIS A 153 8.98 3.92 -34.33
C HIS A 153 9.41 2.48 -34.15
N SER A 154 9.60 1.71 -35.23
CA SER A 154 10.05 0.32 -35.09
C SER A 154 11.47 0.24 -34.53
N VAL A 155 12.39 1.14 -34.90
CA VAL A 155 13.74 1.16 -34.32
C VAL A 155 13.68 1.37 -32.82
N GLY A 156 12.95 2.40 -32.34
CA GLY A 156 12.72 2.62 -30.90
C GLY A 156 12.08 1.42 -30.23
N GLY A 157 11.08 0.82 -30.88
CA GLY A 157 10.39 -0.39 -30.39
C GLY A 157 11.29 -1.65 -30.33
N TRP A 158 12.19 -1.86 -31.29
CA TRP A 158 13.17 -2.95 -31.26
C TRP A 158 14.21 -2.79 -30.13
N ILE A 159 14.72 -1.55 -29.94
CA ILE A 159 15.64 -1.23 -28.82
C ILE A 159 14.90 -1.44 -27.48
N ALA A 160 13.65 -1.00 -27.39
CA ALA A 160 12.81 -1.18 -26.21
C ALA A 160 12.60 -2.67 -25.89
N LEU A 161 12.27 -3.49 -26.89
CA LEU A 161 12.11 -4.94 -26.72
C LEU A 161 13.41 -5.59 -26.22
N ALA A 162 14.56 -5.25 -26.81
CA ALA A 162 15.86 -5.75 -26.36
C ALA A 162 16.13 -5.39 -24.89
N ALA A 163 15.84 -4.15 -24.50
CA ALA A 163 16.03 -3.68 -23.13
C ALA A 163 15.09 -4.36 -22.13
N VAL A 164 13.82 -4.52 -22.48
CA VAL A 164 12.82 -5.20 -21.62
C VAL A 164 13.17 -6.67 -21.38
N LEU A 165 13.66 -7.39 -22.41
CA LEU A 165 14.10 -8.78 -22.29
C LEU A 165 15.31 -8.94 -21.37
N ILE A 166 16.22 -7.97 -21.37
CA ILE A 166 17.41 -7.98 -20.49
C ILE A 166 17.03 -7.65 -19.04
N LEU A 167 16.15 -6.67 -18.83
CA LEU A 167 15.73 -6.25 -17.50
C LEU A 167 14.80 -7.23 -16.80
N GLY A 168 13.99 -7.96 -17.56
CA GLY A 168 12.91 -8.78 -17.03
C GLY A 168 11.70 -7.97 -16.51
N PRO A 169 10.66 -8.64 -16.03
CA PRO A 169 9.44 -7.99 -15.54
C PRO A 169 9.66 -7.30 -14.19
N ARG A 170 8.81 -6.31 -13.88
CA ARG A 170 8.74 -5.67 -12.56
C ARG A 170 8.40 -6.70 -11.48
N ILE A 171 8.96 -6.53 -10.29
CA ILE A 171 8.76 -7.47 -9.18
C ILE A 171 7.28 -7.58 -8.84
N GLY A 172 6.77 -8.79 -8.90
CA GLY A 172 5.37 -9.10 -8.59
C GLY A 172 4.35 -8.73 -9.67
N LYS A 173 4.75 -8.25 -10.85
CA LYS A 173 3.82 -7.84 -11.93
C LYS A 173 2.85 -8.95 -12.32
N TYR A 174 3.33 -10.16 -12.48
CA TYR A 174 2.55 -11.33 -12.91
C TYR A 174 2.14 -12.26 -11.76
N SER A 175 2.34 -11.86 -10.51
CA SER A 175 1.87 -12.59 -9.34
C SER A 175 0.34 -12.44 -9.17
N GLU A 176 -0.37 -13.52 -8.90
CA GLU A 176 -1.83 -13.51 -8.65
C GLU A 176 -2.22 -12.58 -7.49
N SER A 177 -1.39 -12.49 -6.43
CA SER A 177 -1.62 -11.62 -5.27
C SER A 177 -1.58 -10.12 -5.60
N ASN A 178 -1.02 -9.75 -6.76
CA ASN A 178 -0.83 -8.38 -7.20
C ASN A 178 -1.71 -7.98 -8.40
N LYS A 179 -2.65 -8.82 -8.80
CA LYS A 179 -3.59 -8.52 -9.87
C LYS A 179 -4.29 -7.18 -9.60
N GLY A 180 -4.18 -6.22 -10.52
CA GLY A 180 -4.76 -4.87 -10.40
C GLY A 180 -3.95 -3.84 -9.61
N LYS A 181 -2.80 -4.19 -9.02
CA LYS A 181 -1.95 -3.24 -8.27
C LYS A 181 -0.99 -2.42 -9.13
N PHE A 182 -0.83 -2.75 -10.41
CA PHE A 182 0.05 -2.06 -11.36
C PHE A 182 -0.74 -1.05 -12.20
N THR A 183 -1.41 -0.11 -11.54
CA THR A 183 -2.17 0.97 -12.21
C THR A 183 -1.31 2.22 -12.37
N GLY A 184 -1.55 2.96 -13.46
CA GLY A 184 -0.90 4.25 -13.69
C GLY A 184 -1.25 5.29 -12.61
N SER A 185 -0.36 6.26 -12.43
CA SER A 185 -0.53 7.34 -11.45
C SER A 185 -1.66 8.30 -11.77
N SER A 186 -1.88 8.58 -13.07
CA SER A 186 -2.89 9.55 -13.51
C SER A 186 -3.31 9.30 -14.96
N PHE A 187 -4.43 8.60 -15.16
CA PHE A 187 -5.00 8.44 -16.49
C PHE A 187 -5.38 9.76 -17.17
N PRO A 188 -5.92 10.80 -16.47
CA PRO A 188 -6.13 12.10 -17.10
C PRO A 188 -4.86 12.71 -17.68
N LEU A 189 -3.72 12.62 -16.96
CA LEU A 189 -2.42 13.07 -17.45
C LEU A 189 -1.93 12.24 -18.66
N ALA A 190 -2.17 10.94 -18.65
CA ALA A 190 -1.86 10.06 -19.77
C ALA A 190 -2.66 10.43 -21.02
N VAL A 191 -3.97 10.67 -20.89
CA VAL A 191 -4.85 11.13 -21.98
C VAL A 191 -4.41 12.48 -22.50
N LEU A 192 -4.12 13.46 -21.62
CA LEU A 192 -3.60 14.77 -22.03
C LEU A 192 -2.30 14.61 -22.84
N GLY A 193 -1.37 13.77 -22.37
CA GLY A 193 -0.14 13.48 -23.09
C GLY A 193 -0.39 12.84 -24.46
N THR A 194 -1.38 11.96 -24.57
CA THR A 194 -1.79 11.36 -25.86
C THR A 194 -2.34 12.39 -26.83
N LEU A 195 -3.16 13.34 -26.37
CA LEU A 195 -3.69 14.42 -27.19
C LEU A 195 -2.58 15.38 -27.65
N ILE A 196 -1.60 15.67 -26.79
CA ILE A 196 -0.42 16.49 -27.16
C ILE A 196 0.42 15.75 -28.21
N LEU A 197 0.64 14.45 -28.08
CA LEU A 197 1.32 13.64 -29.07
C LEU A 197 0.56 13.62 -30.40
N TRP A 198 -0.77 13.47 -30.37
CA TRP A 198 -1.60 13.54 -31.58
C TRP A 198 -1.48 14.89 -32.26
N PHE A 199 -1.55 15.97 -31.51
CA PHE A 199 -1.34 17.32 -32.07
C PHE A 199 0.05 17.46 -32.68
N GLY A 200 1.10 17.00 -32.00
CA GLY A 200 2.48 17.00 -32.50
C GLY A 200 2.65 16.18 -33.77
N TRP A 201 1.83 15.15 -33.99
CA TRP A 201 1.89 14.28 -35.16
C TRP A 201 1.50 14.96 -36.45
N PHE A 202 0.70 16.03 -36.41
CA PHE A 202 0.47 16.87 -37.57
C PHE A 202 1.76 17.52 -38.05
N GLY A 203 2.61 18.00 -37.15
CA GLY A 203 3.94 18.47 -37.45
C GLY A 203 4.89 17.34 -37.86
N PHE A 204 4.79 16.19 -37.20
CA PHE A 204 5.61 15.02 -37.50
C PHE A 204 5.41 14.55 -38.95
N ASN A 205 4.18 14.28 -39.36
CA ASN A 205 3.86 13.81 -40.71
C ASN A 205 3.83 14.95 -41.73
N GLY A 206 3.16 16.06 -41.42
CA GLY A 206 3.08 17.20 -42.32
C GLY A 206 4.43 17.86 -42.61
N GLY A 207 5.28 17.98 -41.57
CA GLY A 207 6.64 18.50 -41.73
C GLY A 207 7.57 17.60 -42.55
N SER A 208 7.31 16.29 -42.60
CA SER A 208 8.07 15.34 -43.44
C SER A 208 7.95 15.60 -44.93
N ASN A 209 6.95 16.37 -45.36
CA ASN A 209 6.83 16.81 -46.76
C ASN A 209 7.92 17.82 -47.15
N GLY A 210 8.57 18.45 -46.19
CA GLY A 210 9.66 19.42 -46.44
C GLY A 210 9.21 20.77 -47.02
N ALA A 211 7.98 20.90 -47.48
CA ALA A 211 7.39 22.13 -48.02
C ALA A 211 5.89 22.19 -47.72
N MET A 212 5.34 23.38 -47.61
CA MET A 212 3.89 23.58 -47.44
C MET A 212 3.23 23.67 -48.81
N ASP A 213 2.88 22.54 -49.40
CA ASP A 213 2.28 22.40 -50.73
C ASP A 213 0.90 21.73 -50.68
N GLU A 214 0.33 21.40 -51.82
CA GLU A 214 -1.00 20.78 -51.99
C GLU A 214 -1.07 19.34 -51.41
N THR A 215 0.04 18.69 -51.09
CA THR A 215 0.09 17.34 -50.51
C THR A 215 -0.16 17.38 -49.00
N VAL A 216 0.24 18.46 -48.34
CA VAL A 216 0.14 18.56 -46.86
C VAL A 216 -1.28 18.38 -46.33
N PRO A 217 -2.35 18.97 -46.92
CA PRO A 217 -3.72 18.73 -46.47
C PRO A 217 -4.12 17.23 -46.47
N LEU A 218 -3.68 16.45 -47.47
CA LEU A 218 -3.91 15.01 -47.54
C LEU A 218 -3.17 14.29 -46.43
N ILE A 219 -1.92 14.63 -46.14
CA ILE A 219 -1.12 14.09 -45.06
C ILE A 219 -1.81 14.31 -43.72
N LEU A 220 -2.29 15.52 -43.45
CA LEU A 220 -2.96 15.89 -42.21
C LEU A 220 -4.26 15.13 -42.02
N ILE A 221 -5.13 15.02 -43.05
CA ILE A 221 -6.39 14.28 -42.93
C ILE A 221 -6.16 12.78 -42.77
N ASN A 222 -5.19 12.18 -43.46
CA ASN A 222 -4.84 10.78 -43.32
C ASN A 222 -4.32 10.47 -41.90
N THR A 223 -3.48 11.33 -41.34
CA THR A 223 -2.99 11.27 -39.97
C THR A 223 -4.14 11.34 -38.98
N PHE A 224 -5.06 12.29 -39.15
CA PHE A 224 -6.21 12.49 -38.28
C PHE A 224 -7.17 11.30 -38.27
N LEU A 225 -7.55 10.82 -39.47
CA LEU A 225 -8.49 9.71 -39.63
C LEU A 225 -7.91 8.38 -39.08
N SER A 226 -6.66 8.10 -39.40
CA SER A 226 -6.00 6.89 -38.87
C SER A 226 -5.97 6.86 -37.36
N ALA A 227 -5.66 7.96 -36.68
CA ALA A 227 -5.69 8.08 -35.25
C ALA A 227 -7.11 7.95 -34.66
N ALA A 228 -8.09 8.62 -35.26
CA ALA A 228 -9.48 8.60 -34.81
C ALA A 228 -10.07 7.18 -34.89
N PHE A 229 -9.86 6.49 -36.00
CA PHE A 229 -10.33 5.12 -36.16
C PHE A 229 -9.52 4.12 -35.32
N GLY A 230 -8.24 4.36 -35.10
CA GLY A 230 -7.45 3.62 -34.11
C GLY A 230 -8.03 3.74 -32.70
N LEU A 231 -8.41 4.96 -32.27
CA LEU A 231 -9.08 5.20 -30.99
C LEU A 231 -10.40 4.43 -30.89
N LEU A 232 -11.26 4.55 -31.91
CA LEU A 232 -12.55 3.85 -31.93
C LEU A 232 -12.37 2.32 -31.92
N THR A 233 -11.33 1.81 -32.56
CA THR A 233 -10.98 0.39 -32.54
C THR A 233 -10.54 -0.05 -31.15
N GLY A 234 -9.65 0.70 -30.49
CA GLY A 234 -9.23 0.43 -29.12
C GLY A 234 -10.40 0.44 -28.15
N LEU A 235 -11.28 1.43 -28.27
CA LEU A 235 -12.51 1.53 -27.50
C LEU A 235 -13.44 0.32 -27.76
N GLY A 236 -13.67 -0.05 -29.01
CA GLY A 236 -14.52 -1.18 -29.39
C GLY A 236 -14.01 -2.50 -28.87
N ILE A 237 -12.71 -2.78 -29.04
CA ILE A 237 -12.09 -4.02 -28.51
C ILE A 237 -12.16 -4.06 -26.98
N SER A 238 -11.94 -2.93 -26.32
CA SER A 238 -12.06 -2.82 -24.87
C SER A 238 -13.47 -3.21 -24.39
N PHE A 239 -14.53 -2.76 -25.07
CA PHE A 239 -15.91 -3.17 -24.77
C PHE A 239 -16.15 -4.66 -25.01
N LEU A 240 -15.56 -5.22 -26.07
CA LEU A 240 -15.70 -6.65 -26.37
C LEU A 240 -15.06 -7.53 -25.29
N LEU A 241 -13.85 -7.16 -24.84
CA LEU A 241 -13.07 -7.93 -23.88
C LEU A 241 -13.55 -7.74 -22.43
N PHE A 242 -13.80 -6.49 -22.01
CA PHE A 242 -14.00 -6.14 -20.60
C PHE A 242 -15.43 -5.67 -20.28
N LYS A 243 -16.30 -5.55 -21.27
CA LYS A 243 -17.68 -5.00 -21.14
C LYS A 243 -17.73 -3.52 -20.65
N LYS A 244 -16.60 -2.85 -20.64
CA LYS A 244 -16.43 -1.44 -20.24
C LYS A 244 -15.18 -0.88 -20.92
N PRO A 245 -15.06 0.47 -21.08
CA PRO A 245 -13.86 1.08 -21.60
C PRO A 245 -12.66 0.80 -20.69
N ASP A 246 -11.60 0.25 -21.23
CA ASP A 246 -10.32 0.15 -20.55
C ASP A 246 -9.45 1.35 -20.96
N PRO A 247 -9.00 2.19 -20.00
CA PRO A 247 -8.26 3.41 -20.31
C PRO A 247 -6.95 3.16 -21.09
N PHE A 248 -6.30 2.02 -20.85
CA PHE A 248 -5.05 1.68 -21.52
C PHE A 248 -5.26 1.43 -23.02
N TYR A 249 -6.27 0.64 -23.40
CA TYR A 249 -6.58 0.41 -24.82
C TYR A 249 -7.10 1.64 -25.55
N VAL A 250 -7.83 2.51 -24.84
CA VAL A 250 -8.29 3.80 -25.39
C VAL A 250 -7.12 4.71 -25.71
N ILE A 251 -6.02 4.67 -24.95
CA ILE A 251 -4.80 5.43 -25.20
C ILE A 251 -3.94 4.76 -26.27
N LEU A 252 -3.82 3.45 -26.25
CA LEU A 252 -2.99 2.67 -27.17
C LEU A 252 -3.50 2.75 -28.62
N GLY A 253 -4.82 2.72 -28.81
CA GLY A 253 -5.46 2.71 -30.13
C GLY A 253 -5.07 3.89 -31.03
N PRO A 254 -5.26 5.14 -30.62
CA PRO A 254 -4.92 6.30 -31.46
C PRO A 254 -3.43 6.39 -31.76
N LEU A 255 -2.56 6.07 -30.80
CA LEU A 255 -1.11 6.08 -31.01
C LEU A 255 -0.69 5.01 -32.03
N ALA A 256 -1.27 3.82 -31.95
CA ALA A 256 -1.03 2.78 -32.95
C ALA A 256 -1.50 3.17 -34.35
N GLY A 257 -2.65 3.86 -34.45
CA GLY A 257 -3.13 4.43 -35.71
C GLY A 257 -2.19 5.50 -36.28
N LEU A 258 -1.68 6.38 -35.43
CA LEU A 258 -0.70 7.41 -35.81
C LEU A 258 0.59 6.77 -36.33
N VAL A 259 1.16 5.83 -35.59
CA VAL A 259 2.38 5.11 -36.00
C VAL A 259 2.18 4.35 -37.31
N ALA A 260 1.05 3.67 -37.47
CA ALA A 260 0.78 2.88 -38.68
C ALA A 260 0.71 3.70 -39.95
N ILE A 261 0.09 4.90 -39.91
CA ILE A 261 -0.07 5.71 -41.12
C ILE A 261 1.20 6.52 -41.51
N THR A 262 2.13 6.64 -40.57
CA THR A 262 3.31 7.52 -40.70
C THR A 262 4.18 7.19 -41.89
N ALA A 263 4.30 5.90 -42.32
CA ALA A 263 5.12 5.52 -43.48
C ALA A 263 4.51 5.90 -44.85
N GLY A 264 3.18 6.09 -44.95
CA GLY A 264 2.50 6.25 -46.23
C GLY A 264 1.40 7.30 -46.26
N CYS A 265 1.37 8.22 -45.28
CA CYS A 265 0.31 9.23 -45.16
C CYS A 265 0.23 10.17 -46.37
N ASN A 266 1.32 10.37 -47.10
CA ASN A 266 1.41 11.20 -48.31
C ASN A 266 0.91 10.51 -49.58
N SER A 267 0.89 9.16 -49.61
CA SER A 267 0.68 8.36 -50.83
C SER A 267 -0.57 7.49 -50.77
N MET A 268 -1.32 7.52 -49.69
CA MET A 268 -2.55 6.76 -49.49
C MET A 268 -3.80 7.62 -49.62
N THR A 269 -4.94 7.00 -49.93
CA THR A 269 -6.24 7.66 -49.85
C THR A 269 -6.72 7.73 -48.41
N SER A 270 -7.66 8.65 -48.11
CA SER A 270 -8.23 8.76 -46.76
C SER A 270 -8.98 7.50 -46.33
N VAL A 271 -9.58 6.77 -47.28
CA VAL A 271 -10.25 5.49 -46.97
C VAL A 271 -9.23 4.42 -46.57
N THR A 272 -8.11 4.30 -47.29
CA THR A 272 -7.05 3.36 -46.93
C THR A 272 -6.38 3.74 -45.61
N ALA A 273 -6.22 5.02 -45.32
CA ALA A 273 -5.70 5.50 -44.04
C ALA A 273 -6.56 5.05 -42.82
N ILE A 274 -7.90 5.02 -42.98
CA ILE A 274 -8.82 4.48 -41.98
C ILE A 274 -8.52 3.01 -41.72
N PHE A 275 -8.41 2.17 -42.76
CA PHE A 275 -8.10 0.74 -42.62
C PHE A 275 -6.72 0.52 -41.99
N VAL A 276 -5.73 1.33 -42.36
CA VAL A 276 -4.38 1.26 -41.78
C VAL A 276 -4.42 1.53 -40.25
N GLY A 277 -5.21 2.54 -39.84
CA GLY A 277 -5.39 2.86 -38.41
C GLY A 277 -6.12 1.79 -37.62
N ILE A 278 -7.20 1.24 -38.18
CA ILE A 278 -7.96 0.12 -37.55
C ILE A 278 -7.05 -1.10 -37.32
N ILE A 279 -6.37 -1.54 -38.38
CA ILE A 279 -5.50 -2.73 -38.30
C ILE A 279 -4.29 -2.45 -37.41
N GLY A 280 -3.72 -1.24 -37.46
CA GLY A 280 -2.63 -0.82 -36.57
C GLY A 280 -3.00 -0.95 -35.08
N ALA A 281 -4.21 -0.52 -34.72
CA ALA A 281 -4.72 -0.68 -33.36
C ALA A 281 -4.94 -2.16 -32.96
N ILE A 282 -5.49 -2.96 -33.86
CA ILE A 282 -5.68 -4.41 -33.66
C ILE A 282 -4.32 -5.09 -33.44
N VAL A 283 -3.32 -4.81 -34.28
CA VAL A 283 -1.97 -5.39 -34.19
C VAL A 283 -1.32 -5.00 -32.85
N ALA A 284 -1.41 -3.73 -32.46
CA ALA A 284 -0.85 -3.28 -31.20
C ALA A 284 -1.52 -3.96 -29.99
N ILE A 285 -2.85 -4.08 -29.97
CA ILE A 285 -3.56 -4.79 -28.89
C ILE A 285 -3.17 -6.26 -28.85
N PHE A 286 -3.11 -6.91 -30.01
CA PHE A 286 -2.71 -8.32 -30.11
C PHE A 286 -1.29 -8.55 -29.57
N ILE A 287 -0.33 -7.69 -29.95
CA ILE A 287 1.05 -7.79 -29.45
C ILE A 287 1.12 -7.51 -27.96
N ASN A 288 0.34 -6.55 -27.44
CA ASN A 288 0.27 -6.29 -26.00
C ASN A 288 -0.16 -7.55 -25.23
N GLU A 289 -1.22 -8.21 -25.70
CA GLU A 289 -1.68 -9.45 -25.08
C GLU A 289 -0.67 -10.61 -25.20
N LEU A 290 0.05 -10.65 -26.34
CA LEU A 290 1.12 -11.64 -26.54
C LEU A 290 2.28 -11.41 -25.57
N LEU A 291 2.74 -10.16 -25.38
CA LEU A 291 3.78 -9.81 -24.43
C LEU A 291 3.36 -10.16 -22.99
N ASN A 292 2.12 -9.83 -22.61
CA ASN A 292 1.59 -10.17 -21.29
C ASN A 292 1.52 -11.69 -21.09
N LYS A 293 1.14 -12.45 -22.10
CA LYS A 293 1.11 -13.92 -22.06
C LYS A 293 2.49 -14.54 -21.82
N TYR A 294 3.54 -13.95 -22.39
CA TYR A 294 4.93 -14.40 -22.20
C TYR A 294 5.65 -13.68 -21.05
N GLU A 295 4.92 -12.95 -20.21
CA GLU A 295 5.45 -12.20 -19.06
C GLU A 295 6.56 -11.19 -19.43
N ILE A 296 6.48 -10.61 -20.64
CA ILE A 296 7.34 -9.54 -21.10
C ILE A 296 6.70 -8.22 -20.71
N ASP A 297 7.25 -7.57 -19.66
CA ASP A 297 6.65 -6.40 -19.02
C ASP A 297 7.04 -5.09 -19.72
N ASP A 298 6.19 -4.60 -20.57
CA ASP A 298 6.25 -3.24 -21.15
C ASP A 298 5.28 -2.34 -20.39
N VAL A 299 5.83 -1.33 -19.69
CA VAL A 299 5.04 -0.53 -18.74
C VAL A 299 3.96 0.30 -19.40
N VAL A 300 4.22 0.86 -20.57
CA VAL A 300 3.33 1.82 -21.24
C VAL A 300 2.80 1.34 -22.59
N GLY A 301 3.16 0.13 -23.00
CA GLY A 301 2.79 -0.41 -24.30
C GLY A 301 3.59 0.18 -25.48
N ALA A 302 4.85 0.56 -25.24
CA ALA A 302 5.71 1.14 -26.26
C ALA A 302 6.04 0.14 -27.37
N VAL A 303 6.37 -1.10 -27.04
CA VAL A 303 6.66 -2.15 -28.03
C VAL A 303 5.43 -2.46 -28.90
N PRO A 304 4.23 -2.73 -28.36
CA PRO A 304 3.03 -2.93 -29.17
C PRO A 304 2.74 -1.81 -30.16
N VAL A 305 2.81 -0.57 -29.70
CA VAL A 305 2.51 0.61 -30.51
C VAL A 305 3.60 0.85 -31.55
N HIS A 306 4.85 0.98 -31.10
CA HIS A 306 5.89 1.47 -32.00
C HIS A 306 6.50 0.38 -32.86
N LEU A 307 6.73 -0.81 -32.31
CA LEU A 307 7.20 -1.96 -33.10
C LEU A 307 6.04 -2.58 -33.89
N GLY A 308 4.95 -2.95 -33.21
CA GLY A 308 3.85 -3.67 -33.83
C GLY A 308 3.15 -2.87 -34.93
N ALA A 309 2.63 -1.70 -34.59
CA ALA A 309 1.96 -0.87 -35.57
C ALA A 309 2.95 -0.23 -36.58
N GLY A 310 4.24 -0.06 -36.20
CA GLY A 310 5.26 0.42 -37.12
C GLY A 310 5.58 -0.57 -38.23
N VAL A 311 5.76 -1.84 -37.92
CA VAL A 311 5.92 -2.93 -38.92
C VAL A 311 4.70 -2.99 -39.85
N TRP A 312 3.48 -2.97 -39.27
CA TRP A 312 2.26 -2.92 -40.06
C TRP A 312 2.21 -1.69 -40.98
N GLY A 313 2.55 -0.51 -40.45
CA GLY A 313 2.55 0.75 -41.23
C GLY A 313 3.46 0.67 -42.45
N THR A 314 4.65 0.11 -42.28
CA THR A 314 5.59 -0.05 -43.41
C THR A 314 5.14 -1.09 -44.43
N ILE A 315 4.54 -2.22 -43.97
CA ILE A 315 3.91 -3.19 -44.88
C ILE A 315 2.76 -2.54 -45.66
N SER A 316 1.97 -1.68 -45.01
CA SER A 316 0.82 -1.02 -45.59
C SER A 316 1.20 -0.11 -46.77
N VAL A 317 2.42 0.44 -46.80
CA VAL A 317 2.96 1.19 -47.95
C VAL A 317 2.94 0.32 -49.20
N GLY A 318 3.51 -0.88 -49.12
CA GLY A 318 3.51 -1.83 -50.24
C GLY A 318 2.11 -2.26 -50.66
N LEU A 319 1.17 -2.35 -49.71
CA LEU A 319 -0.21 -2.84 -49.98
C LEU A 319 -1.11 -1.75 -50.56
N PHE A 320 -1.05 -0.51 -50.04
CA PHE A 320 -2.11 0.49 -50.26
C PHE A 320 -1.65 1.82 -50.85
N SER A 321 -0.36 2.14 -50.87
CA SER A 321 0.12 3.39 -51.44
C SER A 321 -0.06 3.43 -52.96
N ASP A 322 -0.28 4.60 -53.48
CA ASP A 322 -0.24 4.87 -54.91
C ASP A 322 1.21 4.75 -55.41
N LEU A 323 1.46 3.80 -56.31
CA LEU A 323 2.82 3.50 -56.82
C LEU A 323 3.41 4.67 -57.63
N GLU A 324 2.58 5.45 -58.33
CA GLU A 324 3.04 6.61 -59.07
C GLU A 324 3.53 7.69 -58.10
N LYS A 325 2.81 7.90 -56.97
CA LYS A 325 3.23 8.83 -55.91
C LYS A 325 4.47 8.36 -55.15
N LEU A 326 4.70 7.06 -55.02
CA LEU A 326 5.94 6.54 -54.44
C LEU A 326 7.16 6.81 -55.30
N GLY A 327 7.00 6.86 -56.62
CA GLY A 327 8.07 7.17 -57.58
C GLY A 327 9.21 6.15 -57.65
N THR A 328 8.99 4.92 -57.12
CA THR A 328 10.02 3.87 -57.06
C THR A 328 10.17 3.11 -58.38
N GLY A 329 9.15 3.15 -59.24
CA GLY A 329 9.11 2.39 -60.50
C GLY A 329 8.87 0.88 -60.31
N LEU A 330 8.65 0.42 -59.06
CA LEU A 330 8.41 -0.97 -58.71
C LEU A 330 6.94 -1.36 -58.93
N THR A 331 6.74 -2.62 -59.25
CA THR A 331 5.40 -3.23 -59.22
C THR A 331 4.90 -3.35 -57.76
N ARG A 332 3.61 -3.61 -57.59
CA ARG A 332 2.99 -3.80 -56.26
C ARG A 332 3.69 -4.91 -55.43
N LEU A 333 4.01 -6.03 -56.07
CA LEU A 333 4.65 -7.15 -55.37
C LEU A 333 6.09 -6.82 -55.02
N GLU A 334 6.87 -6.23 -55.91
CA GLU A 334 8.24 -5.79 -55.64
C GLU A 334 8.27 -4.73 -54.53
N GLN A 335 7.31 -3.80 -54.51
CA GLN A 335 7.22 -2.81 -53.45
C GLN A 335 6.97 -3.48 -52.07
N ILE A 336 6.08 -4.46 -52.00
CA ILE A 336 5.86 -5.24 -50.77
C ILE A 336 7.15 -5.95 -50.35
N GLU A 337 7.83 -6.60 -51.29
CA GLU A 337 9.07 -7.34 -51.05
C GLU A 337 10.17 -6.45 -50.49
N VAL A 338 10.37 -5.28 -51.06
CA VAL A 338 11.35 -4.29 -50.60
C VAL A 338 10.99 -3.74 -49.21
N GLN A 339 9.71 -3.47 -48.95
CA GLN A 339 9.27 -3.07 -47.59
C GLN A 339 9.58 -4.15 -46.55
N VAL A 340 9.32 -5.43 -46.85
CA VAL A 340 9.64 -6.55 -45.95
C VAL A 340 11.15 -6.69 -45.74
N ILE A 341 11.96 -6.56 -46.79
CA ILE A 341 13.43 -6.57 -46.70
C ILE A 341 13.91 -5.45 -45.78
N GLY A 342 13.40 -4.22 -45.94
CA GLY A 342 13.75 -3.09 -45.07
C GLY A 342 13.37 -3.33 -43.60
N ILE A 343 12.14 -3.79 -43.36
CA ILE A 343 11.68 -4.12 -41.99
C ILE A 343 12.59 -5.16 -41.33
N LEU A 344 12.92 -6.24 -42.02
CA LEU A 344 13.77 -7.31 -41.48
C LEU A 344 15.20 -6.86 -41.26
N ALA A 345 15.79 -6.11 -42.21
CA ALA A 345 17.18 -5.64 -42.10
C ALA A 345 17.33 -4.62 -40.96
N ILE A 346 16.44 -3.63 -40.90
CA ILE A 346 16.44 -2.61 -39.86
C ILE A 346 16.12 -3.24 -38.50
N GLY A 347 15.12 -4.11 -38.44
CA GLY A 347 14.72 -4.82 -37.22
C GLY A 347 15.85 -5.71 -36.68
N ALA A 348 16.49 -6.48 -37.54
CA ALA A 348 17.64 -7.32 -37.15
C ALA A 348 18.79 -6.47 -36.59
N PHE A 349 19.17 -5.40 -37.27
CA PHE A 349 20.24 -4.52 -36.81
C PHE A 349 19.88 -3.83 -35.50
N ALA A 350 18.69 -3.23 -35.40
CA ALA A 350 18.26 -2.51 -34.20
C ALA A 350 18.10 -3.45 -33.00
N PHE A 351 17.48 -4.62 -33.18
CA PHE A 351 17.28 -5.57 -32.09
C PHE A 351 18.58 -6.24 -31.66
N PHE A 352 19.27 -6.94 -32.57
CA PHE A 352 20.47 -7.70 -32.19
C PHE A 352 21.62 -6.78 -31.82
N GLY A 353 21.80 -5.63 -32.52
CA GLY A 353 22.79 -4.63 -32.16
C GLY A 353 22.56 -4.11 -30.74
N SER A 354 21.35 -3.69 -30.44
CA SER A 354 21.00 -3.21 -29.09
C SER A 354 21.11 -4.34 -28.06
N TYR A 355 20.58 -5.52 -28.34
CA TYR A 355 20.58 -6.65 -27.39
C TYR A 355 22.02 -7.05 -27.00
N ILE A 356 22.93 -7.15 -27.97
CA ILE A 356 24.34 -7.49 -27.72
C ILE A 356 25.01 -6.40 -26.87
N ILE A 357 24.87 -5.13 -27.28
CA ILE A 357 25.51 -4.00 -26.58
C ILE A 357 24.96 -3.91 -25.15
N LEU A 358 23.64 -3.98 -24.98
CA LEU A 358 23.02 -3.88 -23.66
C LEU A 358 23.33 -5.09 -22.77
N LYS A 359 23.46 -6.30 -23.32
CA LYS A 359 23.85 -7.49 -22.58
C LYS A 359 25.28 -7.39 -22.07
N ILE A 360 26.20 -6.89 -22.91
CA ILE A 360 27.58 -6.61 -22.51
C ILE A 360 27.61 -5.52 -21.43
N LEU A 361 26.88 -4.43 -21.64
CA LEU A 361 26.80 -3.34 -20.67
C LEU A 361 26.24 -3.82 -19.33
N ASN A 362 25.17 -4.60 -19.35
CA ASN A 362 24.52 -5.14 -18.14
C ASN A 362 25.43 -6.09 -17.34
N TYR A 363 26.41 -6.72 -17.99
CA TYR A 363 27.41 -7.54 -17.31
C TYR A 363 28.38 -6.69 -16.47
N PHE A 364 28.85 -5.55 -17.00
CA PHE A 364 29.77 -4.65 -16.29
C PHE A 364 29.05 -3.65 -15.40
N TYR A 365 27.87 -3.21 -15.78
CA TYR A 365 27.05 -2.23 -15.10
C TYR A 365 25.59 -2.71 -15.08
N PRO A 366 25.12 -3.35 -14.00
CA PRO A 366 23.76 -3.81 -13.91
C PRO A 366 22.76 -2.68 -14.17
N LEU A 367 21.98 -2.80 -15.24
CA LEU A 367 21.06 -1.78 -15.70
C LEU A 367 19.81 -1.68 -14.81
N ARG A 368 19.40 -2.77 -14.15
CA ARG A 368 18.27 -2.81 -13.25
C ARG A 368 18.66 -2.29 -11.86
N VAL A 369 17.73 -1.58 -11.22
CA VAL A 369 17.84 -1.20 -9.80
C VAL A 369 17.75 -2.43 -8.89
N THR A 370 18.16 -2.30 -7.63
CA THR A 370 18.00 -3.40 -6.65
C THR A 370 16.53 -3.63 -6.31
N PRO A 371 16.15 -4.82 -5.83
CA PRO A 371 14.77 -5.09 -5.41
C PRO A 371 14.22 -4.07 -4.41
N LEU A 372 15.02 -3.69 -3.44
CA LEU A 372 14.65 -2.67 -2.44
C LEU A 372 14.38 -1.30 -3.08
N GLN A 373 15.22 -0.87 -4.02
CA GLN A 373 15.03 0.39 -4.74
C GLN A 373 13.77 0.37 -5.62
N GLU A 374 13.46 -0.77 -6.26
CA GLU A 374 12.24 -0.95 -7.04
C GLU A 374 10.99 -0.91 -6.14
N GLU A 375 11.07 -1.45 -4.92
CA GLU A 375 10.01 -1.42 -3.93
C GLU A 375 9.78 -0.02 -3.38
N LEU A 376 10.82 0.68 -2.98
CA LEU A 376 10.76 2.09 -2.54
C LEU A 376 10.24 3.02 -3.63
N GLY A 377 10.58 2.74 -4.88
CA GLY A 377 10.28 3.59 -6.03
C GLY A 377 11.44 4.50 -6.41
N LEU A 378 11.53 4.76 -7.74
CA LEU A 378 12.68 5.45 -8.32
C LEU A 378 12.67 6.96 -8.06
N ASN A 379 11.54 7.56 -7.68
CA ASN A 379 11.52 8.96 -7.24
C ASN A 379 12.46 9.17 -6.05
N ILE A 380 12.41 8.27 -5.09
CA ILE A 380 13.26 8.31 -3.90
C ILE A 380 14.64 7.74 -4.20
N ALA A 381 14.69 6.53 -4.75
CA ALA A 381 15.93 5.77 -4.90
C ALA A 381 16.96 6.43 -5.84
N GLU A 382 16.53 7.19 -6.85
CA GLU A 382 17.39 7.80 -7.86
C GLU A 382 17.48 9.33 -7.71
N HIS A 383 16.50 9.99 -7.06
CA HIS A 383 16.40 11.46 -7.05
C HIS A 383 16.21 12.07 -5.66
N ASN A 384 16.06 11.26 -4.60
CA ASN A 384 15.67 11.72 -3.26
C ASN A 384 14.39 12.58 -3.27
N ALA A 385 13.54 12.37 -4.27
CA ALA A 385 12.30 13.12 -4.43
C ALA A 385 11.19 12.46 -3.61
N VAL A 386 10.95 13.00 -2.42
CA VAL A 386 9.89 12.57 -1.51
C VAL A 386 8.59 13.26 -1.88
N SER A 387 7.49 12.52 -2.00
CA SER A 387 6.16 13.10 -2.19
C SER A 387 5.43 13.24 -0.86
N VAL A 388 4.49 14.18 -0.79
CA VAL A 388 3.64 14.42 0.39
C VAL A 388 2.89 13.14 0.82
N GLU A 389 2.53 12.29 -0.14
CA GLU A 389 1.89 11.00 0.10
C GLU A 389 2.83 10.02 0.81
N HIS A 390 4.11 10.01 0.43
CA HIS A 390 5.12 9.16 1.09
C HIS A 390 5.37 9.60 2.52
N ASP A 391 5.47 10.92 2.76
CA ASP A 391 5.61 11.49 4.10
C ASP A 391 4.43 11.08 4.98
N LEU A 392 3.22 11.15 4.45
CA LEU A 392 2.02 10.75 5.17
C LEU A 392 2.04 9.24 5.51
N ILE A 393 2.44 8.38 4.57
CA ILE A 393 2.56 6.93 4.81
C ILE A 393 3.59 6.66 5.92
N SER A 394 4.76 7.29 5.87
CA SER A 394 5.80 7.11 6.89
C SER A 394 5.36 7.56 8.29
N ILE A 395 4.53 8.59 8.36
CA ILE A 395 3.92 9.08 9.59
C ILE A 395 2.90 8.07 10.14
N LEU A 396 2.06 7.50 9.26
CA LEU A 396 1.09 6.48 9.63
C LEU A 396 1.75 5.20 10.15
N GLU A 397 2.85 4.77 9.52
CA GLU A 397 3.65 3.63 9.98
C GLU A 397 4.23 3.86 11.36
N LYS A 398 4.93 4.98 11.56
CA LYS A 398 5.49 5.37 12.87
C LYS A 398 4.43 5.44 13.96
N GLN A 399 3.27 5.98 13.64
CA GLN A 399 2.18 6.07 14.62
C GLN A 399 1.58 4.71 14.93
N SER A 400 1.44 3.83 13.93
CA SER A 400 0.96 2.45 14.14
C SER A 400 1.87 1.66 15.08
N GLU A 401 3.19 1.93 15.04
CA GLU A 401 4.18 1.29 15.90
C GLU A 401 4.25 1.94 17.30
N SER A 402 4.26 3.27 17.36
CA SER A 402 4.45 4.03 18.62
C SER A 402 3.17 4.25 19.42
N GLY A 403 2.01 4.28 18.75
CA GLY A 403 0.74 4.70 19.37
C GLY A 403 0.68 6.20 19.73
N ASP A 404 1.66 7.01 19.33
CA ASP A 404 1.75 8.43 19.68
C ASP A 404 0.72 9.26 18.91
N LEU A 405 -0.32 9.70 19.60
CA LEU A 405 -1.40 10.50 19.03
C LEU A 405 -1.01 11.97 18.77
N SER A 406 0.17 12.42 19.19
CA SER A 406 0.63 13.80 19.00
C SER A 406 1.20 14.07 17.60
N VAL A 407 1.56 13.01 16.86
CA VAL A 407 2.15 13.12 15.53
C VAL A 407 1.13 13.65 14.52
N ARG A 408 1.57 14.59 13.67
CA ARG A 408 0.72 15.25 12.66
C ARG A 408 1.30 15.06 11.26
N GLY A 409 0.41 14.82 10.29
CA GLY A 409 0.74 14.73 8.87
C GLY A 409 0.81 16.10 8.18
N PRO A 410 1.38 16.14 6.97
CA PRO A 410 1.48 17.35 6.16
C PRO A 410 0.08 17.90 5.81
N GLN A 411 -0.03 19.22 5.64
CA GLN A 411 -1.30 19.93 5.43
C GLN A 411 -1.24 20.84 4.18
N ASP A 412 -0.70 20.33 3.08
CA ASP A 412 -0.72 21.07 1.82
C ASP A 412 -2.09 20.93 1.13
N PRO A 413 -2.91 21.98 1.03
CA PRO A 413 -4.24 21.89 0.44
C PRO A 413 -4.23 21.68 -1.07
N PHE A 414 -3.09 21.86 -1.73
CA PHE A 414 -2.94 21.71 -3.18
C PHE A 414 -2.53 20.30 -3.63
N THR A 415 -2.26 19.40 -2.69
CA THR A 415 -1.89 18.01 -2.97
C THR A 415 -2.91 17.05 -2.37
N ALA A 416 -3.14 15.89 -3.02
CA ALA A 416 -4.02 14.86 -2.50
C ALA A 416 -3.55 14.35 -1.12
N GLY A 417 -2.24 14.14 -0.95
CA GLY A 417 -1.64 13.73 0.30
C GLY A 417 -1.84 14.75 1.43
N GLY A 418 -1.73 16.03 1.13
CA GLY A 418 -1.94 17.09 2.11
C GLY A 418 -3.40 17.26 2.52
N VAL A 419 -4.35 17.06 1.61
CA VAL A 419 -5.79 17.02 1.94
C VAL A 419 -6.08 15.82 2.85
N ILE A 420 -5.55 14.64 2.55
CA ILE A 420 -5.68 13.46 3.42
C ILE A 420 -5.03 13.74 4.78
N GLY A 421 -3.84 14.35 4.82
CA GLY A 421 -3.15 14.77 6.03
C GLY A 421 -3.97 15.72 6.91
N LEU A 422 -4.73 16.62 6.29
CA LEU A 422 -5.66 17.50 7.02
C LEU A 422 -6.75 16.72 7.77
N TYR A 423 -7.39 15.75 7.11
CA TYR A 423 -8.40 14.91 7.74
C TYR A 423 -7.80 13.96 8.77
N TYR A 424 -6.62 13.41 8.51
CA TYR A 424 -5.86 12.64 9.47
C TYR A 424 -5.59 13.44 10.75
N ASN A 425 -5.10 14.68 10.64
CA ASN A 425 -4.85 15.54 11.78
C ASN A 425 -6.12 15.86 12.59
N LYS A 426 -7.26 16.07 11.91
CA LYS A 426 -8.56 16.23 12.57
C LYS A 426 -8.96 14.97 13.37
N LEU A 427 -8.69 13.79 12.82
CA LEU A 427 -8.96 12.53 13.52
C LEU A 427 -8.06 12.38 14.75
N MET A 428 -6.75 12.63 14.59
CA MET A 428 -5.78 12.55 15.69
C MET A 428 -6.14 13.52 16.84
N ASN A 429 -6.52 14.74 16.53
CA ASN A 429 -6.98 15.70 17.55
C ASN A 429 -8.18 15.17 18.35
N LYS A 430 -9.15 14.55 17.68
CA LYS A 430 -10.32 13.97 18.36
C LYS A 430 -9.93 12.78 19.24
N LEU A 431 -9.04 11.92 18.76
CA LEU A 431 -8.56 10.74 19.51
C LEU A 431 -7.76 11.18 20.74
N GLU A 432 -6.88 12.15 20.60
CA GLU A 432 -6.07 12.72 21.70
C GLU A 432 -6.95 13.33 22.79
N VAL A 433 -7.96 14.11 22.41
CA VAL A 433 -8.94 14.67 23.36
C VAL A 433 -9.70 13.56 24.08
N SER A 434 -10.19 12.55 23.33
CA SER A 434 -10.94 11.43 23.91
C SER A 434 -10.09 10.60 24.90
N GLU A 435 -8.83 10.31 24.56
CA GLU A 435 -7.94 9.56 25.46
C GLU A 435 -7.61 10.35 26.74
N ASN A 436 -7.37 11.66 26.61
CA ASN A 436 -7.16 12.55 27.75
C ASN A 436 -8.40 12.61 28.69
N GLU A 437 -9.60 12.66 28.11
CA GLU A 437 -10.84 12.60 28.91
C GLU A 437 -10.97 11.28 29.63
N LYS A 438 -10.73 10.16 28.95
CA LYS A 438 -10.77 8.82 29.52
C LYS A 438 -9.77 8.63 30.67
N GLU A 439 -8.56 9.18 30.53
CA GLU A 439 -7.56 9.15 31.58
C GLU A 439 -7.99 9.96 32.82
N LYS A 440 -8.58 11.14 32.61
CA LYS A 440 -9.17 11.95 33.70
C LYS A 440 -10.30 11.18 34.40
N TRP A 441 -11.17 10.50 33.64
CA TRP A 441 -12.24 9.69 34.23
C TRP A 441 -11.68 8.51 35.03
N ARG A 442 -10.69 7.78 34.52
CA ARG A 442 -10.02 6.68 35.23
C ARG A 442 -9.40 7.17 36.55
N SER A 443 -8.69 8.30 36.50
CA SER A 443 -8.08 8.90 37.70
C SER A 443 -9.13 9.31 38.74
N ARG A 444 -10.27 9.86 38.31
CA ARG A 444 -11.37 10.23 39.21
C ARG A 444 -12.01 9.01 39.86
N ILE A 445 -12.34 7.98 39.08
CA ILE A 445 -12.92 6.75 39.61
C ILE A 445 -11.96 6.08 40.59
N SER A 446 -10.68 6.00 40.30
CA SER A 446 -9.67 5.44 41.21
C SER A 446 -9.61 6.19 42.54
N LYS A 447 -9.69 7.53 42.51
CA LYS A 447 -9.74 8.32 43.75
C LYS A 447 -11.00 8.04 44.59
N GLU A 448 -12.16 7.91 43.94
CA GLU A 448 -13.43 7.62 44.63
C GLU A 448 -13.42 6.23 45.25
N ILE A 449 -12.89 5.22 44.55
CA ILE A 449 -12.71 3.86 45.09
C ILE A 449 -11.76 3.88 46.30
N ASN A 450 -10.63 4.57 46.20
CA ASN A 450 -9.68 4.66 47.30
C ASN A 450 -10.28 5.33 48.56
N LEU A 451 -11.19 6.28 48.37
CA LEU A 451 -11.93 6.87 49.49
C LEU A 451 -12.91 5.86 50.10
N ALA A 452 -13.61 5.05 49.29
CA ALA A 452 -14.50 4.01 49.77
C ALA A 452 -13.75 2.96 50.61
N VAL A 453 -12.53 2.56 50.16
CA VAL A 453 -11.66 1.64 50.94
C VAL A 453 -11.33 2.20 52.31
N LYS A 454 -10.91 3.48 52.39
CA LYS A 454 -10.62 4.14 53.68
C LYS A 454 -11.82 4.23 54.61
N VAL A 455 -13.03 4.40 54.08
CA VAL A 455 -14.26 4.37 54.86
C VAL A 455 -14.51 2.96 55.38
N GLN A 456 -14.34 1.94 54.54
CA GLN A 456 -14.53 0.53 54.91
C GLN A 456 -13.57 0.07 56.03
N GLU A 457 -12.32 0.48 55.97
CA GLU A 457 -11.34 0.18 57.01
C GLU A 457 -11.80 0.61 58.42
N ASN A 458 -12.70 1.61 58.52
CA ASN A 458 -13.25 2.04 59.82
C ASN A 458 -14.32 1.10 60.39
N PHE A 459 -14.88 0.19 59.56
CA PHE A 459 -15.82 -0.85 60.05
C PHE A 459 -15.12 -2.10 60.55
N LEU A 460 -13.80 -2.25 60.29
CA LEU A 460 -12.99 -3.33 60.84
C LEU A 460 -12.53 -3.02 62.28
N PRO A 461 -12.25 -4.05 63.12
CA PRO A 461 -11.87 -3.84 64.49
C PRO A 461 -10.60 -2.99 64.65
N LYS A 462 -10.72 -1.83 65.30
CA LYS A 462 -9.58 -0.96 65.65
C LYS A 462 -9.02 -1.21 67.06
N ARG A 463 -9.62 -2.16 67.79
CA ARG A 463 -9.23 -2.48 69.18
C ARG A 463 -7.95 -3.29 69.18
N ASP A 464 -7.15 -3.06 70.22
CA ASP A 464 -5.90 -3.76 70.41
C ASP A 464 -6.21 -5.27 70.63
N LEU A 465 -6.02 -6.07 69.60
CA LEU A 465 -6.27 -7.52 69.61
C LEU A 465 -5.38 -8.26 70.60
N GLN A 466 -4.26 -7.67 71.04
CA GLN A 466 -3.34 -8.31 72.03
C GLN A 466 -3.92 -8.41 73.42
N ASN A 467 -4.93 -7.61 73.72
CA ASN A 467 -5.59 -7.64 75.08
C ASN A 467 -6.74 -8.65 75.16
N TYR A 468 -7.09 -9.33 74.08
CA TYR A 468 -8.20 -10.30 74.04
C TYR A 468 -7.76 -11.63 73.42
N PRO A 469 -8.36 -12.75 73.84
CA PRO A 469 -8.03 -14.08 73.29
C PRO A 469 -8.64 -14.25 71.85
N VAL A 470 -8.67 -13.23 71.03
CA VAL A 470 -9.19 -13.19 69.66
C VAL A 470 -8.12 -12.65 68.74
N GLN A 471 -7.89 -13.34 67.63
CA GLN A 471 -7.01 -12.89 66.58
C GLN A 471 -7.77 -12.98 65.26
N GLY A 472 -7.62 -12.00 64.38
CA GLY A 472 -8.24 -12.00 63.06
C GLY A 472 -7.45 -11.15 62.10
N ILE A 473 -7.51 -11.55 60.83
CA ILE A 473 -6.92 -10.81 59.70
C ILE A 473 -7.95 -10.73 58.59
N ASN A 474 -8.02 -9.62 57.94
CA ASN A 474 -8.83 -9.44 56.72
C ASN A 474 -7.90 -8.98 55.58
N ILE A 475 -7.89 -9.72 54.47
CA ILE A 475 -7.14 -9.44 53.25
C ILE A 475 -8.13 -9.29 52.11
N ALA A 476 -8.35 -8.09 51.65
CA ALA A 476 -9.30 -7.81 50.57
C ALA A 476 -8.82 -8.41 49.22
N SER A 477 -9.70 -9.10 48.52
CA SER A 477 -9.41 -9.66 47.20
C SER A 477 -9.55 -8.62 46.07
N ARG A 478 -10.26 -7.52 46.30
CA ARG A 478 -10.40 -6.33 45.46
C ARG A 478 -10.27 -5.09 46.32
N GLU A 479 -10.38 -3.90 45.67
CA GLU A 479 -10.25 -2.63 46.36
C GLU A 479 -11.22 -2.52 47.56
N VAL A 480 -12.47 -2.99 47.42
CA VAL A 480 -13.50 -3.01 48.46
C VAL A 480 -13.88 -4.46 48.71
N SER A 481 -13.80 -4.93 49.98
CA SER A 481 -14.09 -6.31 50.40
C SER A 481 -15.55 -6.52 50.79
N GLY A 482 -16.11 -7.71 50.50
CA GLY A 482 -17.33 -8.23 51.07
C GLY A 482 -17.13 -8.83 52.45
N ASP A 483 -15.94 -9.42 52.65
CA ASP A 483 -15.56 -10.15 53.88
C ASP A 483 -15.26 -9.19 55.02
N PHE A 484 -15.68 -9.56 56.21
CA PHE A 484 -15.28 -8.85 57.41
C PHE A 484 -15.32 -9.77 58.64
N PHE A 485 -14.56 -9.40 59.66
CA PHE A 485 -14.74 -9.90 60.99
C PHE A 485 -14.86 -8.74 61.98
N SER A 486 -15.55 -9.01 63.11
CA SER A 486 -15.63 -8.03 64.19
C SER A 486 -15.78 -8.77 65.52
N PHE A 487 -15.45 -8.10 66.59
CA PHE A 487 -15.69 -8.60 67.93
C PHE A 487 -16.03 -7.45 68.89
N TYR A 488 -16.87 -7.77 69.89
CA TYR A 488 -17.27 -6.79 70.91
C TYR A 488 -17.03 -7.37 72.31
N PRO A 489 -16.08 -6.83 73.11
CA PRO A 489 -15.78 -7.34 74.45
C PRO A 489 -16.74 -6.78 75.49
N HIS A 490 -17.19 -7.64 76.39
CA HIS A 490 -17.84 -7.36 77.66
C HIS A 490 -16.92 -7.75 78.82
N ASN A 491 -17.33 -7.47 80.09
CA ASN A 491 -16.50 -7.82 81.28
C ASN A 491 -16.17 -9.31 81.29
N ASP A 492 -17.16 -10.15 81.04
CA ASP A 492 -17.04 -11.60 81.22
C ASP A 492 -17.18 -12.41 79.94
N SER A 493 -17.39 -11.74 78.78
CA SER A 493 -17.57 -12.42 77.50
C SER A 493 -17.17 -11.56 76.30
N ILE A 494 -17.00 -12.19 75.14
CA ILE A 494 -16.69 -11.53 73.87
C ILE A 494 -17.68 -12.03 72.80
N ASN A 495 -18.49 -11.15 72.27
CA ASN A 495 -19.25 -11.43 71.05
C ASN A 495 -18.34 -11.33 69.84
N PHE A 496 -18.47 -12.21 68.86
CA PHE A 496 -17.67 -12.19 67.60
C PHE A 496 -18.53 -12.55 66.40
N ILE A 497 -18.12 -12.06 65.25
CA ILE A 497 -18.66 -12.40 63.93
C ILE A 497 -17.53 -12.49 62.91
N ILE A 498 -17.64 -13.47 62.00
CA ILE A 498 -16.98 -13.48 60.73
C ILE A 498 -18.04 -13.67 59.66
N ALA A 499 -17.97 -12.92 58.59
CA ALA A 499 -19.00 -12.91 57.57
C ALA A 499 -18.41 -12.64 56.18
N ASP A 500 -19.06 -13.21 55.16
CA ASP A 500 -18.78 -12.98 53.76
C ASP A 500 -20.09 -12.61 53.05
N VAL A 501 -20.02 -11.52 52.27
CA VAL A 501 -21.13 -10.99 51.48
C VAL A 501 -21.06 -11.54 50.08
N ALA A 502 -22.10 -12.22 49.63
CA ALA A 502 -22.20 -12.71 48.26
C ALA A 502 -22.03 -11.56 47.23
N GLY A 503 -20.93 -11.63 46.43
CA GLY A 503 -20.57 -10.61 45.44
C GLY A 503 -19.26 -9.89 45.75
N LYS A 504 -18.82 -9.00 44.88
CA LYS A 504 -17.50 -8.33 45.00
C LYS A 504 -17.63 -6.82 44.67
N GLY A 505 -16.72 -6.01 45.24
CA GLY A 505 -16.62 -4.59 44.98
C GLY A 505 -17.57 -3.73 45.85
N VAL A 506 -17.83 -2.49 45.41
CA VAL A 506 -18.51 -1.46 46.22
C VAL A 506 -19.87 -1.91 46.75
N HIS A 507 -20.65 -2.65 46.00
CA HIS A 507 -21.98 -3.13 46.44
C HIS A 507 -21.88 -4.10 47.61
N ALA A 508 -20.96 -5.06 47.56
CA ALA A 508 -20.70 -6.01 48.65
C ALA A 508 -20.18 -5.27 49.89
N GLY A 509 -19.29 -4.28 49.70
CA GLY A 509 -18.79 -3.46 50.80
C GLY A 509 -19.87 -2.65 51.52
N MET A 510 -20.92 -2.19 50.81
CA MET A 510 -22.06 -1.48 51.42
C MET A 510 -22.92 -2.43 52.30
N VAL A 511 -23.13 -3.66 51.81
CA VAL A 511 -23.87 -4.67 52.59
C VAL A 511 -23.04 -5.12 53.83
N MET A 512 -21.73 -5.27 53.67
CA MET A 512 -20.79 -5.53 54.73
C MET A 512 -20.84 -4.45 55.81
N ALA A 513 -20.77 -3.18 55.45
CA ALA A 513 -20.84 -2.05 56.38
C ALA A 513 -22.14 -2.08 57.19
N LYS A 514 -23.26 -2.41 56.56
CA LYS A 514 -24.54 -2.59 57.25
C LYS A 514 -24.50 -3.75 58.22
N ALA A 515 -24.03 -4.94 57.77
CA ALA A 515 -23.97 -6.12 58.60
C ALA A 515 -23.04 -5.91 59.83
N SER A 516 -21.88 -5.30 59.63
CA SER A 516 -20.93 -4.95 60.69
C SER A 516 -21.55 -3.96 61.70
N THR A 517 -22.27 -2.96 61.23
CA THR A 517 -22.95 -1.99 62.11
C THR A 517 -24.05 -2.66 62.93
N LEU A 518 -24.88 -3.53 62.33
CA LEU A 518 -25.92 -4.29 63.04
C LEU A 518 -25.31 -5.15 64.13
N PHE A 519 -24.23 -5.87 63.84
CA PHE A 519 -23.50 -6.67 64.83
C PHE A 519 -22.99 -5.79 65.97
N GLU A 520 -22.37 -4.68 65.70
CA GLU A 520 -21.82 -3.79 66.74
C GLU A 520 -22.93 -3.22 67.64
N VAL A 521 -24.06 -2.78 67.09
CA VAL A 521 -25.18 -2.24 67.85
C VAL A 521 -25.78 -3.30 68.75
N MET A 522 -26.08 -4.49 68.21
CA MET A 522 -26.70 -5.58 68.98
C MET A 522 -25.77 -6.20 70.04
N SER A 523 -24.47 -6.19 69.76
CA SER A 523 -23.49 -6.65 70.73
C SER A 523 -23.45 -5.84 72.02
N ARG A 524 -23.87 -4.55 71.96
CA ARG A 524 -23.94 -3.70 73.17
C ARG A 524 -24.96 -4.16 74.21
N ASP A 525 -26.07 -4.74 73.74
CA ASP A 525 -27.20 -5.16 74.58
C ASP A 525 -27.09 -6.56 75.10
N GLN A 526 -25.95 -7.27 74.94
CA GLN A 526 -25.66 -8.64 75.41
C GLN A 526 -26.68 -9.71 74.93
N VAL A 527 -27.24 -9.51 73.74
CA VAL A 527 -28.20 -10.44 73.13
C VAL A 527 -27.53 -11.79 72.82
N ASP A 528 -28.26 -12.88 72.95
CA ASP A 528 -27.75 -14.22 72.63
C ASP A 528 -27.51 -14.40 71.11
N PRO A 529 -26.56 -15.25 70.69
CA PRO A 529 -26.19 -15.40 69.28
C PRO A 529 -27.35 -15.77 68.35
N ASP A 530 -28.32 -16.59 68.78
CA ASP A 530 -29.50 -16.98 67.99
C ASP A 530 -30.48 -15.81 67.79
N GLU A 531 -30.66 -14.98 68.77
CA GLU A 531 -31.54 -13.81 68.73
C GLU A 531 -30.87 -12.66 67.88
N MET A 532 -29.58 -12.44 68.05
CA MET A 532 -28.80 -11.54 67.27
C MET A 532 -28.84 -11.93 65.78
N MET A 533 -28.65 -13.18 65.46
CA MET A 533 -28.73 -13.71 64.09
C MET A 533 -30.11 -13.49 63.46
N LEU A 534 -31.19 -13.74 64.23
CA LEU A 534 -32.54 -13.48 63.77
C LEU A 534 -32.78 -12.02 63.40
N HIS A 535 -32.39 -11.11 64.25
CA HIS A 535 -32.56 -9.67 64.02
C HIS A 535 -31.74 -9.18 62.84
N MET A 536 -30.44 -9.57 62.75
CA MET A 536 -29.56 -9.21 61.62
C MET A 536 -30.12 -9.77 60.32
N ASN A 537 -30.56 -11.02 60.25
CA ASN A 537 -31.15 -11.63 59.06
C ASN A 537 -32.36 -10.84 58.59
N ASN A 538 -33.31 -10.48 59.47
CA ASN A 538 -34.53 -9.80 59.12
C ASN A 538 -34.27 -8.36 58.66
N ASP A 539 -33.32 -7.65 59.26
CA ASP A 539 -32.89 -6.33 58.82
C ASP A 539 -32.24 -6.33 57.44
N LEU A 540 -31.38 -7.34 57.18
CA LEU A 540 -30.75 -7.52 55.87
C LEU A 540 -31.82 -7.87 54.80
N PHE A 541 -32.74 -8.80 55.11
CA PHE A 541 -33.82 -9.19 54.21
C PHE A 541 -34.71 -7.99 53.80
N LEU A 542 -35.09 -7.16 54.77
CA LEU A 542 -35.93 -5.96 54.52
C LEU A 542 -35.24 -4.91 53.66
N THR A 543 -33.92 -4.89 53.61
CA THR A 543 -33.12 -3.92 52.85
C THR A 543 -33.16 -4.17 51.33
N LYS A 544 -33.68 -5.32 50.88
CA LYS A 544 -33.72 -5.71 49.46
C LYS A 544 -32.34 -5.52 48.78
N THR A 545 -31.34 -6.21 49.27
CA THR A 545 -29.93 -6.10 48.84
C THR A 545 -29.66 -6.57 47.39
N SER A 546 -30.63 -6.44 46.47
CA SER A 546 -30.52 -6.84 45.05
C SER A 546 -30.08 -8.29 44.85
N GLY A 547 -30.49 -9.21 45.75
CA GLY A 547 -30.15 -10.62 45.66
C GLY A 547 -28.84 -10.99 46.38
N MET A 548 -28.15 -10.05 47.01
CA MET A 548 -26.98 -10.33 47.82
C MET A 548 -27.40 -10.84 49.21
N PHE A 549 -26.67 -11.82 49.71
CA PHE A 549 -26.87 -12.41 51.03
C PHE A 549 -25.54 -12.43 51.79
N VAL A 550 -25.59 -12.72 53.06
CA VAL A 550 -24.40 -12.74 53.91
C VAL A 550 -24.29 -14.13 54.58
N THR A 551 -23.20 -14.83 54.36
CA THR A 551 -22.85 -16.01 55.14
C THR A 551 -22.08 -15.57 56.39
N CYS A 552 -22.32 -16.16 57.52
CA CYS A 552 -21.57 -15.79 58.71
C CYS A 552 -21.55 -16.88 59.80
N VAL A 553 -20.52 -16.81 60.64
CA VAL A 553 -20.49 -17.41 61.96
C VAL A 553 -20.53 -16.30 62.99
N LEU A 554 -21.55 -16.30 63.81
CA LEU A 554 -21.74 -15.33 64.89
C LEU A 554 -21.78 -16.08 66.23
N GLY A 555 -21.05 -15.58 67.22
CA GLY A 555 -20.97 -16.29 68.48
C GLY A 555 -20.53 -15.42 69.68
N LYS A 556 -20.49 -16.07 70.83
CA LYS A 556 -20.09 -15.51 72.12
C LYS A 556 -19.08 -16.45 72.78
N TYR A 557 -17.99 -15.93 73.28
CA TYR A 557 -17.02 -16.61 74.10
C TYR A 557 -17.08 -16.12 75.54
N ASP A 558 -17.37 -17.00 76.44
CA ASP A 558 -17.41 -16.71 77.90
C ASP A 558 -16.00 -16.82 78.46
N LEU A 559 -15.49 -15.75 79.06
CA LEU A 559 -14.13 -15.64 79.60
C LEU A 559 -13.95 -16.40 80.92
N ILE A 560 -15.05 -16.72 81.67
CA ILE A 560 -15.04 -17.43 82.93
C ILE A 560 -15.10 -18.91 82.70
N THR A 561 -16.13 -19.40 82.01
CA THR A 561 -16.38 -20.81 81.74
C THR A 561 -15.52 -21.37 80.60
N LYS A 562 -14.90 -20.51 79.79
CA LYS A 562 -14.16 -20.89 78.62
C LYS A 562 -15.04 -21.60 77.56
N GLU A 563 -16.36 -21.40 77.60
CA GLU A 563 -17.30 -21.91 76.59
C GLU A 563 -17.42 -20.96 75.41
N VAL A 564 -17.32 -21.47 74.18
CA VAL A 564 -17.71 -20.78 72.96
C VAL A 564 -19.10 -21.29 72.60
N SER A 565 -20.01 -20.35 72.32
CA SER A 565 -21.35 -20.59 71.76
C SER A 565 -21.50 -19.85 70.44
N TRP A 566 -21.97 -20.51 69.37
CA TRP A 566 -22.06 -19.89 68.05
C TRP A 566 -23.21 -20.45 67.22
N VAL A 567 -23.61 -19.66 66.21
CA VAL A 567 -24.52 -20.04 65.15
C VAL A 567 -23.76 -19.88 63.81
N ASN A 568 -23.90 -20.87 62.92
CA ASN A 568 -23.38 -20.81 61.57
C ASN A 568 -24.54 -20.64 60.56
N ALA A 569 -24.56 -19.56 59.80
CA ALA A 569 -25.57 -19.24 58.81
C ALA A 569 -24.98 -19.28 57.40
N GLY A 570 -24.89 -20.47 56.82
CA GLY A 570 -24.43 -20.70 55.46
C GLY A 570 -22.93 -20.44 55.22
N HIS A 571 -22.15 -20.30 56.30
CA HIS A 571 -20.72 -19.99 56.21
C HIS A 571 -19.87 -21.28 56.20
N GLN A 572 -18.55 -21.14 55.91
CA GLN A 572 -17.59 -22.23 56.01
C GLN A 572 -17.68 -22.89 57.42
N PRO A 573 -17.33 -24.20 57.55
CA PRO A 573 -17.38 -24.86 58.83
C PRO A 573 -16.55 -24.16 59.88
N ALA A 574 -17.10 -24.05 61.11
CA ALA A 574 -16.31 -23.66 62.25
C ALA A 574 -15.48 -24.87 62.71
N ILE A 575 -14.22 -24.65 63.11
CA ILE A 575 -13.27 -25.68 63.39
C ILE A 575 -12.72 -25.55 64.80
N ILE A 576 -12.77 -26.65 65.57
CA ILE A 576 -12.08 -26.71 66.85
C ILE A 576 -10.88 -27.67 66.77
N ARG A 577 -9.68 -27.13 67.05
CA ARG A 577 -8.43 -27.89 67.09
C ARG A 577 -7.98 -28.10 68.50
N ASP A 578 -7.76 -29.37 68.88
CA ASP A 578 -7.26 -29.72 70.17
C ASP A 578 -5.74 -29.52 70.34
N LYS A 579 -5.22 -29.69 71.54
CA LYS A 579 -3.79 -29.56 71.89
C LYS A 579 -2.89 -30.55 71.15
N ASN A 580 -3.46 -31.68 70.68
CA ASN A 580 -2.74 -32.74 69.95
C ASN A 580 -2.79 -32.56 68.42
N GLY A 581 -3.40 -31.49 67.95
CA GLY A 581 -3.52 -31.21 66.55
C GLY A 581 -4.72 -31.84 65.82
N LYS A 582 -5.54 -32.62 66.52
CA LYS A 582 -6.78 -33.20 65.98
C LYS A 582 -7.85 -32.10 65.88
N TYR A 583 -8.59 -32.07 64.79
CA TYR A 583 -9.63 -31.06 64.55
C TYR A 583 -11.01 -31.72 64.38
N GLN A 584 -12.05 -30.93 64.68
CA GLN A 584 -13.46 -31.26 64.50
C GLN A 584 -14.14 -30.11 63.79
N ASN A 585 -14.86 -30.44 62.70
CA ASN A 585 -15.63 -29.49 61.91
C ASN A 585 -17.07 -29.43 62.37
N PHE A 586 -17.65 -28.21 62.31
CA PHE A 586 -19.05 -27.94 62.60
C PHE A 586 -19.66 -27.24 61.45
N ASP A 587 -20.42 -27.96 60.62
CA ASP A 587 -21.05 -27.45 59.41
C ASP A 587 -22.17 -26.44 59.69
N SER A 588 -22.56 -25.71 58.71
CA SER A 588 -23.69 -24.78 58.80
C SER A 588 -25.01 -25.53 58.88
N GLU A 589 -25.84 -25.12 59.83
CA GLU A 589 -27.20 -25.69 60.04
C GLU A 589 -28.31 -24.67 59.65
N ALA A 590 -27.98 -23.45 59.32
CA ALA A 590 -28.94 -22.40 58.99
C ALA A 590 -28.64 -21.76 57.60
N PRO A 591 -29.65 -21.23 56.90
CA PRO A 591 -29.45 -20.56 55.63
C PRO A 591 -28.69 -19.22 55.82
N PRO A 592 -28.00 -18.72 54.78
CA PRO A 592 -27.38 -17.39 54.80
C PRO A 592 -28.37 -16.28 55.19
N MET A 593 -27.86 -15.23 55.85
CA MET A 593 -28.66 -14.08 56.25
C MET A 593 -29.11 -13.26 55.02
N GLY A 594 -30.31 -12.68 55.09
CA GLY A 594 -30.89 -11.84 54.06
C GLY A 594 -31.62 -12.60 52.96
N VAL A 595 -31.62 -13.93 52.93
CA VAL A 595 -32.29 -14.78 51.92
C VAL A 595 -33.79 -14.93 52.23
N ILE A 596 -34.13 -15.26 53.46
CA ILE A 596 -35.49 -15.58 53.89
C ILE A 596 -35.80 -14.87 55.19
N HIS A 597 -36.97 -14.20 55.25
CA HIS A 597 -37.45 -13.61 56.50
C HIS A 597 -37.82 -14.71 57.51
N GLN A 598 -37.29 -14.64 58.73
CA GLN A 598 -37.53 -15.60 59.79
C GLN A 598 -38.47 -15.04 60.88
N LYS A 599 -39.42 -15.84 61.33
CA LYS A 599 -40.41 -15.43 62.35
C LYS A 599 -39.95 -15.72 63.77
N ASN A 600 -39.10 -16.70 63.94
CA ASN A 600 -38.58 -17.09 65.22
C ASN A 600 -37.12 -17.54 65.10
N LYS A 601 -36.44 -17.65 66.28
CA LYS A 601 -35.01 -17.97 66.33
C LYS A 601 -34.70 -19.47 66.27
N SER A 602 -35.70 -20.33 66.23
CA SER A 602 -35.54 -21.79 66.32
C SER A 602 -34.74 -22.44 65.21
N ILE A 603 -34.60 -21.71 64.05
CA ILE A 603 -33.79 -22.14 62.93
C ILE A 603 -32.29 -21.96 63.23
N TYR A 604 -31.95 -21.08 64.15
CA TYR A 604 -30.58 -20.72 64.48
C TYR A 604 -30.15 -21.49 65.72
N LYS A 605 -29.75 -22.75 65.52
CA LYS A 605 -29.30 -23.62 66.64
C LYS A 605 -27.96 -23.13 67.13
N ILE A 606 -27.87 -22.96 68.45
CA ILE A 606 -26.62 -22.61 69.15
C ILE A 606 -25.79 -23.87 69.36
N ASN A 607 -24.61 -23.90 68.75
CA ASN A 607 -23.57 -24.86 69.09
C ASN A 607 -22.81 -24.40 70.35
N LYS A 608 -22.40 -25.29 71.22
CA LYS A 608 -21.66 -24.95 72.47
C LYS A 608 -20.51 -25.91 72.68
N GLN A 609 -19.34 -25.37 73.05
CA GLN A 609 -18.16 -26.14 73.30
C GLN A 609 -17.24 -25.47 74.34
N VAL A 610 -16.80 -26.16 75.33
CA VAL A 610 -15.77 -25.66 76.26
C VAL A 610 -14.40 -25.91 75.68
N LEU A 611 -13.64 -24.82 75.48
CA LEU A 611 -12.37 -24.89 74.77
C LEU A 611 -11.21 -25.49 75.59
N ASN A 612 -11.11 -25.22 76.90
CA ASN A 612 -10.07 -25.74 77.76
C ASN A 612 -8.64 -25.74 77.19
N GLY A 613 -8.32 -24.65 76.42
CA GLY A 613 -7.03 -24.47 75.75
C GLY A 613 -6.98 -25.02 74.34
N ASN A 614 -8.08 -25.58 73.82
CA ASN A 614 -8.29 -25.81 72.38
C ASN A 614 -8.50 -24.47 71.66
N LYS A 615 -8.30 -24.46 70.34
CA LYS A 615 -8.46 -23.23 69.48
C LYS A 615 -9.70 -23.37 68.63
N PHE A 616 -10.45 -22.29 68.54
CA PHE A 616 -11.61 -22.15 67.63
C PHE A 616 -11.23 -21.30 66.42
N TYR A 617 -11.41 -21.85 65.23
CA TYR A 617 -11.09 -21.19 63.96
C TYR A 617 -12.34 -21.05 63.14
N VAL A 618 -12.45 -19.89 62.51
CA VAL A 618 -13.45 -19.58 61.48
C VAL A 618 -12.78 -18.75 60.38
N PHE A 619 -13.12 -18.99 59.12
CA PHE A 619 -12.53 -18.31 57.95
C PHE A 619 -13.53 -18.22 56.81
N THR A 620 -13.34 -17.27 55.91
CA THR A 620 -14.11 -17.12 54.69
C THR A 620 -13.51 -17.99 53.56
N ASP A 621 -14.26 -18.18 52.48
CA ASP A 621 -13.86 -19.00 51.33
C ASP A 621 -12.56 -18.51 50.66
N GLY A 622 -12.26 -17.24 50.78
CA GLY A 622 -11.01 -16.65 50.24
C GLY A 622 -9.74 -17.36 50.77
N LEU A 623 -9.77 -18.00 51.96
CA LEU A 623 -8.66 -18.79 52.46
C LEU A 623 -8.62 -20.18 51.81
N SER A 624 -9.75 -20.90 51.77
CA SER A 624 -9.84 -22.27 51.25
C SER A 624 -9.71 -22.33 49.72
N GLU A 625 -10.14 -21.27 48.99
CA GLU A 625 -9.99 -21.12 47.53
C GLU A 625 -8.64 -20.54 47.11
N SER A 626 -7.80 -20.13 48.08
CA SER A 626 -6.45 -19.65 47.74
C SER A 626 -5.62 -20.78 47.14
N LEU A 627 -4.76 -20.39 46.18
CA LEU A 627 -3.90 -21.34 45.47
C LEU A 627 -2.58 -21.55 46.22
N ASN A 628 -2.13 -22.81 46.32
CA ASN A 628 -0.79 -23.14 46.80
C ASN A 628 0.28 -22.81 45.72
N ALA A 629 1.55 -23.09 46.04
CA ALA A 629 2.66 -22.84 45.11
C ALA A 629 2.58 -23.67 43.82
N GLU A 630 1.83 -24.75 43.80
CA GLU A 630 1.59 -25.62 42.65
C GLU A 630 0.33 -25.22 41.84
N GLY A 631 -0.39 -24.17 42.27
CA GLY A 631 -1.59 -23.66 41.56
C GLY A 631 -2.87 -24.47 41.89
N GLN A 632 -2.90 -25.25 42.98
CA GLN A 632 -4.06 -25.99 43.45
C GLN A 632 -4.70 -25.26 44.63
N GLU A 633 -6.03 -25.36 44.77
CA GLU A 633 -6.74 -24.80 45.91
C GLU A 633 -6.27 -25.44 47.20
N ILE A 634 -6.05 -24.64 48.24
CA ILE A 634 -5.59 -25.08 49.55
C ILE A 634 -6.65 -25.98 50.21
N GLY A 635 -7.91 -25.72 49.97
CA GLY A 635 -9.03 -26.42 50.55
C GLY A 635 -9.16 -26.20 52.08
N ILE A 636 -10.18 -26.81 52.69
CA ILE A 636 -10.41 -26.68 54.14
C ILE A 636 -9.27 -27.35 54.95
N GLU A 637 -8.76 -28.50 54.50
CA GLU A 637 -7.67 -29.21 55.20
C GLU A 637 -6.36 -28.43 55.21
N GLY A 638 -6.02 -27.74 54.11
CA GLY A 638 -4.82 -26.89 54.01
C GLY A 638 -4.95 -25.55 54.76
N SER A 639 -6.18 -25.14 55.09
CA SER A 639 -6.47 -23.90 55.82
C SER A 639 -6.30 -24.04 57.34
N ILE A 640 -6.13 -25.26 57.86
CA ILE A 640 -5.98 -25.60 59.27
C ILE A 640 -4.52 -25.91 59.62
#